data_c0538f15645b4f12dca3e3a926afec7b
#
_entry.id   c0538f15645b4f12dca3e3a926afec7b
#
_cell.length_a   1.000
_cell.length_b   1.000
_cell.length_c   1.000
_cell.angle_alpha   90.00
_cell.angle_beta   90.00
_cell.angle_gamma   90.00
#
_symmetry.space_group_name_H-M   'P 1'
#
loop_
_entity.id
_entity.type
_entity.pdbx_description
1 polymer ?
#
loop_
_entity_poly.entity_id
_entity_poly.type
_entity_poly.pdbx_seq_one_letter_code
_entity_poly.pdbx_strand_id
1 'polypeptide(L)'
;TAALAADGAWDGSIATAFAGGTGTESDPYQIANGAELAYLASSVNSGETYTGKNFVLTANIDLNGLPWTPIGNSFSDALLEGSNYRIFAGNFDGNGYTISNVSIGSETAPLEADVFGLFGATAGKISNLNLDTVSIHGIAKIASIGAVIGFAGGLVGYSGGYIENCHVTGLTMDMSAPSNVYAAAYCVGGLVGVLDETQLINECSVSGSITEKAGKGSIGGLIGELGKAAKITYSRSDVTVNVKADSRGGANVGGFIGKGNGKTDAERIIRNCYATGNVTGGAYTGGFAGGLWGLNIKNCYASGNVSQAAAAMASFVGTDASDPNYYGSITSCFAIGSVTGSSPFRYAFAMQDATKRSEITNCYFAEENSSIKNQNESAAAKPQEEMKTEDFAAALNNGDNSNGWSFVNGQVLCGAEPADYSAVDAALDKIPADLTAYTDESIKTLSAAAEAVIRGKVIAKQAEVDAMAAAIERAISDLVFKPADYTAVDAAIAKANALNENDYIDFSAVKAALEAVVRGKNITEQFEVDAMAKAIEDAIAALVKKPSSGGGPSSGVFFPSYPVTIPGKTENGTVTVSTKNATSGSTVTITVKPDDGFKLDELTVIDKNGNELKLTDKGNGKYTFTMPASKVEINAAFVKKVEISPFSDVSTSAYYYEAVKW
;
A
#
# COMPACT_ATOMS: atom_id res chain seq x y z
N THR A 1 4.50 29.11 -15.77
CA THR A 1 4.30 27.87 -16.54
C THR A 1 3.78 26.85 -15.57
N ALA A 2 2.44 26.60 -15.62
CA ALA A 2 1.86 25.49 -14.88
C ALA A 2 2.53 24.19 -15.37
N ALA A 3 3.16 23.45 -14.45
CA ALA A 3 3.60 22.11 -14.74
C ALA A 3 2.33 21.29 -15.07
N LEU A 4 2.35 20.58 -16.18
CA LEU A 4 1.32 19.60 -16.49
C LEU A 4 1.35 18.56 -15.36
N ALA A 5 0.20 18.39 -14.65
CA ALA A 5 0.06 17.34 -13.66
C ALA A 5 0.35 15.98 -14.32
N ALA A 6 1.04 15.09 -13.60
CA ALA A 6 1.16 13.70 -14.02
C ALA A 6 -0.25 13.10 -14.14
N ASP A 7 -0.46 12.20 -15.09
CA ASP A 7 -1.75 11.53 -15.29
C ASP A 7 -2.23 10.91 -13.95
N GLY A 8 -3.36 11.41 -13.42
CA GLY A 8 -3.93 10.96 -12.15
C GLY A 8 -3.61 11.80 -10.91
N ALA A 9 -2.68 12.78 -10.95
CA ALA A 9 -2.40 13.65 -9.82
C ALA A 9 -3.53 14.69 -9.61
N TRP A 10 -3.77 15.05 -8.35
CA TRP A 10 -4.78 16.05 -8.00
C TRP A 10 -4.48 17.42 -8.61
N ASP A 11 -5.48 18.06 -9.16
CA ASP A 11 -5.41 19.36 -9.83
C ASP A 11 -5.91 20.53 -8.97
N GLY A 12 -6.24 20.29 -7.69
CA GLY A 12 -6.84 21.27 -6.78
C GLY A 12 -8.37 21.35 -6.83
N SER A 13 -9.03 20.57 -7.66
CA SER A 13 -10.49 20.51 -7.75
C SER A 13 -11.12 19.84 -6.53
N ILE A 14 -12.40 20.14 -6.27
CA ILE A 14 -13.21 19.51 -5.21
C ILE A 14 -14.36 18.78 -5.90
N ALA A 15 -14.51 17.49 -5.63
CA ALA A 15 -15.63 16.72 -6.12
C ALA A 15 -16.96 17.16 -5.47
N THR A 16 -18.07 16.74 -6.05
CA THR A 16 -19.43 17.03 -5.53
C THR A 16 -20.03 15.86 -4.75
N ALA A 17 -19.37 14.69 -4.78
CA ALA A 17 -19.76 13.47 -4.09
C ALA A 17 -18.55 12.53 -3.97
N PHE A 18 -18.66 11.48 -3.16
CA PHE A 18 -17.72 10.36 -3.11
C PHE A 18 -17.91 9.44 -4.32
N ALA A 19 -16.91 8.61 -4.65
CA ALA A 19 -16.96 7.64 -5.75
C ALA A 19 -18.10 6.61 -5.57
N GLY A 20 -18.45 6.27 -4.33
CA GLY A 20 -19.51 5.31 -4.02
C GLY A 20 -19.70 5.10 -2.52
N GLY A 21 -20.53 4.12 -2.19
CA GLY A 21 -20.85 3.74 -0.83
C GLY A 21 -21.92 4.61 -0.14
N THR A 22 -22.43 4.12 0.99
CA THR A 22 -23.45 4.79 1.82
C THR A 22 -22.92 5.21 3.19
N GLY A 23 -21.65 4.92 3.46
CA GLY A 23 -20.96 5.24 4.71
C GLY A 23 -21.29 4.28 5.85
N THR A 24 -21.90 3.12 5.58
CA THR A 24 -22.06 2.05 6.57
C THR A 24 -20.80 1.20 6.67
N GLU A 25 -20.66 0.37 7.68
CA GLU A 25 -19.50 -0.52 7.84
C GLU A 25 -19.40 -1.52 6.68
N SER A 26 -20.52 -2.04 6.18
CA SER A 26 -20.56 -2.98 5.05
C SER A 26 -20.52 -2.31 3.68
N ASP A 27 -20.71 -0.99 3.60
CA ASP A 27 -20.71 -0.20 2.37
C ASP A 27 -20.14 1.20 2.66
N PRO A 28 -18.82 1.32 2.95
CA PRO A 28 -18.18 2.58 3.30
C PRO A 28 -18.15 3.55 2.12
N TYR A 29 -18.12 4.85 2.40
CA TYR A 29 -17.87 5.85 1.37
C TYR A 29 -16.49 5.60 0.73
N GLN A 30 -16.46 5.56 -0.61
CA GLN A 30 -15.27 5.27 -1.39
C GLN A 30 -14.60 6.57 -1.83
N ILE A 31 -13.28 6.65 -1.66
CA ILE A 31 -12.44 7.77 -2.08
C ILE A 31 -11.35 7.21 -2.99
N ALA A 32 -11.38 7.60 -4.27
CA ALA A 32 -10.48 7.10 -5.31
C ALA A 32 -9.46 8.14 -5.80
N ASN A 33 -9.63 9.43 -5.47
CA ASN A 33 -8.79 10.52 -5.98
C ASN A 33 -8.74 11.74 -5.05
N GLY A 34 -7.84 12.69 -5.37
CA GLY A 34 -7.64 13.91 -4.57
C GLY A 34 -8.85 14.84 -4.52
N ALA A 35 -9.68 14.88 -5.55
CA ALA A 35 -10.88 15.73 -5.57
C ALA A 35 -11.95 15.24 -4.58
N GLU A 36 -12.12 13.92 -4.44
CA GLU A 36 -13.02 13.31 -3.46
C GLU A 36 -12.49 13.43 -2.02
N LEU A 37 -11.18 13.32 -1.84
CA LEU A 37 -10.55 13.60 -0.55
C LEU A 37 -10.72 15.07 -0.16
N ALA A 38 -10.60 16.00 -1.11
CA ALA A 38 -10.86 17.42 -0.92
C ALA A 38 -12.35 17.70 -0.64
N TYR A 39 -13.27 16.90 -1.20
CA TYR A 39 -14.69 16.96 -0.86
C TYR A 39 -14.94 16.59 0.61
N LEU A 40 -14.29 15.51 1.10
CA LEU A 40 -14.34 15.16 2.53
C LEU A 40 -13.83 16.33 3.39
N ALA A 41 -12.66 16.91 3.05
CA ALA A 41 -12.10 18.04 3.78
C ALA A 41 -13.07 19.25 3.81
N SER A 42 -13.62 19.62 2.66
CA SER A 42 -14.57 20.73 2.52
C SER A 42 -15.84 20.49 3.35
N SER A 43 -16.38 19.29 3.32
CA SER A 43 -17.60 18.93 4.06
C SER A 43 -17.39 18.97 5.57
N VAL A 44 -16.29 18.37 6.07
CA VAL A 44 -15.95 18.41 7.50
C VAL A 44 -15.70 19.85 7.95
N ASN A 45 -14.96 20.63 7.17
CA ASN A 45 -14.64 22.01 7.48
C ASN A 45 -15.87 22.95 7.38
N SER A 46 -16.97 22.48 6.78
CA SER A 46 -18.27 23.14 6.78
C SER A 46 -19.20 22.71 7.92
N GLY A 47 -18.78 21.75 8.75
CA GLY A 47 -19.47 21.32 9.98
C GLY A 47 -20.07 19.92 9.94
N GLU A 48 -19.92 19.15 8.85
CA GLU A 48 -20.34 17.74 8.82
C GLU A 48 -19.30 16.88 9.52
N THR A 49 -19.65 16.25 10.64
CA THR A 49 -18.70 15.48 11.45
C THR A 49 -18.53 14.04 10.99
N TYR A 50 -19.46 13.51 10.22
CA TYR A 50 -19.52 12.10 9.79
C TYR A 50 -19.48 11.08 10.93
N THR A 51 -20.02 11.42 12.08
CA THR A 51 -20.09 10.50 13.24
C THR A 51 -20.75 9.18 12.85
N GLY A 52 -20.07 8.06 13.13
CA GLY A 52 -20.55 6.71 12.83
C GLY A 52 -20.52 6.34 11.34
N LYS A 53 -19.90 7.16 10.48
CA LYS A 53 -19.68 6.86 9.07
C LYS A 53 -18.32 6.24 8.85
N ASN A 54 -18.22 5.43 7.80
CA ASN A 54 -17.01 4.73 7.41
C ASN A 54 -16.57 5.17 6.01
N PHE A 55 -15.28 5.32 5.84
CA PHE A 55 -14.61 5.73 4.60
C PHE A 55 -13.52 4.73 4.26
N VAL A 56 -13.30 4.48 2.98
CA VAL A 56 -12.23 3.61 2.49
C VAL A 56 -11.57 4.22 1.26
N LEU A 57 -10.24 4.17 1.22
CA LEU A 57 -9.51 4.45 -0.01
C LEU A 57 -9.64 3.26 -0.97
N THR A 58 -9.79 3.56 -2.25
CA THR A 58 -9.87 2.55 -3.31
C THR A 58 -8.71 2.66 -4.31
N ALA A 59 -7.84 3.66 -4.15
CA ALA A 59 -6.65 3.87 -4.97
C ALA A 59 -5.60 4.71 -4.21
N ASN A 60 -4.36 4.70 -4.69
CA ASN A 60 -3.35 5.68 -4.29
C ASN A 60 -3.75 7.08 -4.75
N ILE A 61 -3.46 8.09 -3.93
CA ILE A 61 -3.80 9.49 -4.21
C ILE A 61 -2.53 10.34 -4.20
N ASP A 62 -2.24 11.02 -5.29
CA ASP A 62 -1.18 12.03 -5.36
C ASP A 62 -1.79 13.43 -5.24
N LEU A 63 -1.46 14.15 -4.15
CA LEU A 63 -1.90 15.54 -3.94
C LEU A 63 -1.04 16.57 -4.68
N ASN A 64 -0.04 16.11 -5.46
CA ASN A 64 0.74 16.93 -6.38
C ASN A 64 1.47 18.12 -5.70
N GLY A 65 1.67 18.08 -4.39
CA GLY A 65 2.26 19.18 -3.62
C GLY A 65 1.42 20.47 -3.63
N LEU A 66 0.17 20.42 -4.06
CA LEU A 66 -0.73 21.57 -4.00
C LEU A 66 -1.13 21.88 -2.55
N PRO A 67 -1.47 23.14 -2.22
CA PRO A 67 -1.85 23.52 -0.87
C PRO A 67 -3.01 22.70 -0.35
N TRP A 68 -2.75 21.93 0.71
CA TRP A 68 -3.75 21.10 1.37
C TRP A 68 -4.38 21.81 2.56
N THR A 69 -5.70 21.76 2.66
CA THR A 69 -6.45 22.20 3.84
C THR A 69 -6.74 20.98 4.71
N PRO A 70 -6.28 20.93 5.97
CA PRO A 70 -6.51 19.79 6.86
C PRO A 70 -7.99 19.41 6.99
N ILE A 71 -8.28 18.10 7.03
CA ILE A 71 -9.63 17.59 7.33
C ILE A 71 -9.90 17.84 8.81
N GLY A 72 -10.90 18.70 9.12
CA GLY A 72 -11.12 19.17 10.48
C GLY A 72 -10.14 20.28 10.87
N ASN A 73 -10.28 21.46 10.32
CA ASN A 73 -9.28 22.53 10.30
C ASN A 73 -9.36 23.54 11.46
N SER A 74 -10.12 23.28 12.52
CA SER A 74 -10.20 24.17 13.68
C SER A 74 -10.50 23.41 14.97
N PHE A 75 -9.68 23.69 15.99
CA PHE A 75 -9.81 23.11 17.34
C PHE A 75 -9.93 24.19 18.42
N SER A 76 -9.27 25.34 18.29
CA SER A 76 -9.16 26.35 19.34
C SER A 76 -10.47 27.02 19.73
N ASP A 77 -11.38 27.15 18.77
CA ASP A 77 -12.71 27.73 19.03
C ASP A 77 -13.61 26.79 19.83
N ALA A 78 -13.22 25.51 19.94
CA ALA A 78 -13.93 24.48 20.71
C ALA A 78 -13.71 24.57 22.23
N LEU A 79 -12.61 25.20 22.67
CA LEU A 79 -12.34 25.47 24.09
C LEU A 79 -13.15 26.66 24.63
N LEU A 80 -13.86 27.38 23.78
CA LEU A 80 -14.66 28.55 24.10
C LEU A 80 -16.14 28.23 23.84
N GLU A 81 -16.97 28.43 24.85
CA GLU A 81 -18.40 28.09 24.88
C GLU A 81 -19.14 28.37 23.55
N GLY A 82 -19.72 27.33 22.94
CA GLY A 82 -20.71 27.41 21.86
C GLY A 82 -20.21 27.37 20.43
N SER A 83 -18.97 26.96 20.16
CA SER A 83 -18.41 26.97 18.81
C SER A 83 -18.65 25.67 18.02
N ASN A 84 -18.76 25.80 16.70
CA ASN A 84 -18.90 24.70 15.76
C ASN A 84 -17.58 23.93 15.67
N TYR A 85 -17.51 22.75 16.30
CA TYR A 85 -16.39 21.81 16.14
C TYR A 85 -16.25 21.42 14.66
N ARG A 86 -15.06 21.60 14.12
CA ARG A 86 -14.70 21.10 12.80
C ARG A 86 -13.75 19.92 12.96
N ILE A 87 -14.33 18.80 13.38
CA ILE A 87 -13.61 17.57 13.71
C ILE A 87 -14.16 16.46 12.83
N PHE A 88 -13.28 15.67 12.26
CA PHE A 88 -13.66 14.43 11.59
C PHE A 88 -13.94 13.35 12.65
N ALA A 89 -15.16 12.86 12.74
CA ALA A 89 -15.58 11.84 13.70
C ALA A 89 -16.00 10.51 13.04
N GLY A 90 -15.77 10.38 11.73
CA GLY A 90 -15.91 9.11 11.00
C GLY A 90 -14.70 8.19 11.16
N ASN A 91 -14.85 6.94 10.74
CA ASN A 91 -13.75 6.00 10.61
C ASN A 91 -13.16 6.07 9.21
N PHE A 92 -11.84 6.16 9.09
CA PHE A 92 -11.13 6.25 7.82
C PHE A 92 -10.17 5.07 7.68
N ASP A 93 -10.42 4.21 6.70
CA ASP A 93 -9.55 3.09 6.35
C ASP A 93 -8.78 3.41 5.06
N GLY A 94 -7.47 3.54 5.18
CA GLY A 94 -6.58 3.72 4.03
C GLY A 94 -6.47 2.47 3.17
N ASN A 95 -6.93 1.30 3.66
CA ASN A 95 -6.92 0.02 2.95
C ASN A 95 -5.52 -0.34 2.36
N GLY A 96 -4.45 0.14 3.02
CA GLY A 96 -3.07 -0.03 2.58
C GLY A 96 -2.62 0.92 1.46
N TYR A 97 -3.50 1.75 0.92
CA TYR A 97 -3.14 2.75 -0.10
C TYR A 97 -2.35 3.91 0.49
N THR A 98 -1.67 4.64 -0.40
CA THR A 98 -0.81 5.77 -0.08
C THR A 98 -1.43 7.10 -0.54
N ILE A 99 -1.40 8.11 0.32
CA ILE A 99 -1.60 9.52 -0.06
C ILE A 99 -0.23 10.18 -0.10
N SER A 100 0.17 10.72 -1.24
CA SER A 100 1.50 11.30 -1.46
C SER A 100 1.47 12.80 -1.69
N ASN A 101 2.63 13.45 -1.49
CA ASN A 101 2.87 14.87 -1.78
C ASN A 101 1.91 15.81 -1.02
N VAL A 102 1.68 15.56 0.25
CA VAL A 102 0.87 16.42 1.14
C VAL A 102 1.64 17.71 1.44
N SER A 103 1.08 18.88 1.12
CA SER A 103 1.72 20.18 1.34
C SER A 103 0.82 21.12 2.13
N ILE A 104 1.28 21.57 3.32
CA ILE A 104 0.54 22.50 4.21
C ILE A 104 1.42 23.71 4.48
N GLY A 105 1.03 24.86 3.94
CA GLY A 105 1.88 26.04 3.91
C GLY A 105 3.13 25.85 3.05
N SER A 106 4.03 26.82 3.07
CA SER A 106 5.33 26.73 2.41
C SER A 106 6.38 27.51 3.20
N GLU A 107 7.67 27.32 2.90
CA GLU A 107 8.76 28.06 3.55
C GLU A 107 8.59 29.59 3.44
N THR A 108 8.09 30.06 2.29
CA THR A 108 7.89 31.50 2.02
C THR A 108 6.51 32.01 2.47
N ALA A 109 5.54 31.13 2.67
CA ALA A 109 4.18 31.43 3.08
C ALA A 109 3.67 30.35 4.06
N PRO A 110 4.21 30.30 5.30
CA PRO A 110 3.77 29.33 6.29
C PRO A 110 2.30 29.55 6.66
N LEU A 111 1.56 28.46 6.88
CA LEU A 111 0.16 28.54 7.31
C LEU A 111 0.09 28.95 8.79
N GLU A 112 -0.73 29.94 9.11
CA GLU A 112 -1.08 30.27 10.50
C GLU A 112 -2.38 29.55 10.88
N ALA A 113 -2.29 28.56 11.78
CA ALA A 113 -3.42 27.74 12.19
C ALA A 113 -3.24 27.20 13.62
N ASP A 114 -4.28 26.57 14.14
CA ASP A 114 -4.27 25.85 15.42
C ASP A 114 -4.09 24.33 15.26
N VAL A 115 -4.33 23.78 14.06
CA VAL A 115 -4.12 22.37 13.74
C VAL A 115 -3.46 22.17 12.38
N PHE A 116 -2.56 21.17 12.27
CA PHE A 116 -1.81 20.83 11.06
C PHE A 116 -1.72 19.32 10.90
N GLY A 117 -1.86 18.84 9.69
CA GLY A 117 -1.78 17.42 9.33
C GLY A 117 -2.68 17.11 8.13
N LEU A 118 -2.65 15.88 7.63
CA LEU A 118 -3.66 15.44 6.67
C LEU A 118 -5.05 15.64 7.29
N PHE A 119 -5.19 15.19 8.55
CA PHE A 119 -6.31 15.52 9.43
C PHE A 119 -5.84 16.58 10.44
N GLY A 120 -6.56 17.69 10.54
CA GLY A 120 -6.28 18.69 11.57
C GLY A 120 -6.74 18.21 12.94
N ALA A 121 -8.02 17.81 13.06
CA ALA A 121 -8.59 17.24 14.27
C ALA A 121 -9.52 16.05 13.94
N THR A 122 -9.38 14.96 14.71
CA THR A 122 -10.21 13.77 14.55
C THR A 122 -10.66 13.20 15.88
N ALA A 123 -11.86 12.57 15.89
CA ALA A 123 -12.38 11.77 16.99
C ALA A 123 -12.68 10.32 16.57
N GLY A 124 -12.61 10.00 15.29
CA GLY A 124 -12.80 8.65 14.77
C GLY A 124 -11.51 7.85 14.61
N LYS A 125 -11.65 6.60 14.19
CA LYS A 125 -10.51 5.72 13.91
C LYS A 125 -9.88 6.06 12.56
N ILE A 126 -8.54 6.08 12.50
CA ILE A 126 -7.76 6.10 11.26
C ILE A 126 -6.91 4.83 11.22
N SER A 127 -6.99 4.05 10.14
CA SER A 127 -6.27 2.79 10.02
C SER A 127 -5.74 2.53 8.61
N ASN A 128 -4.69 1.68 8.53
CA ASN A 128 -4.13 1.15 7.29
C ASN A 128 -3.79 2.22 6.24
N LEU A 129 -3.27 3.37 6.67
CA LEU A 129 -3.01 4.52 5.80
C LEU A 129 -1.51 4.81 5.72
N ASN A 130 -1.01 4.92 4.49
CA ASN A 130 0.34 5.38 4.22
C ASN A 130 0.32 6.83 3.74
N LEU A 131 1.21 7.66 4.29
CA LEU A 131 1.52 8.99 3.76
C LEU A 131 2.97 8.99 3.27
N ASP A 132 3.20 9.52 2.09
CA ASP A 132 4.54 9.68 1.54
C ASP A 132 4.79 11.12 1.12
N THR A 133 5.97 11.64 1.46
CA THR A 133 6.36 13.02 1.14
C THR A 133 5.37 14.04 1.72
N VAL A 134 5.46 14.25 3.03
CA VAL A 134 4.62 15.22 3.78
C VAL A 134 5.43 16.46 4.12
N SER A 135 5.01 17.63 3.66
CA SER A 135 5.63 18.93 3.93
C SER A 135 4.69 19.83 4.69
N ILE A 136 5.10 20.27 5.89
CA ILE A 136 4.31 21.18 6.75
C ILE A 136 5.18 22.37 7.15
N HIS A 137 4.74 23.58 6.78
CA HIS A 137 5.32 24.82 7.22
C HIS A 137 4.24 25.64 7.96
N GLY A 138 4.35 25.69 9.29
CA GLY A 138 3.28 26.21 10.14
C GLY A 138 3.72 27.22 11.20
N ILE A 139 2.82 28.15 11.49
CA ILE A 139 2.91 29.07 12.63
C ILE A 139 1.70 28.79 13.53
N ALA A 140 1.95 28.43 14.80
CA ALA A 140 0.90 28.21 15.76
C ALA A 140 0.14 29.52 16.06
N LYS A 141 -1.18 29.44 16.12
CA LYS A 141 -2.06 30.61 16.27
C LYS A 141 -2.14 31.10 17.72
N ILE A 142 -2.34 32.40 17.89
CA ILE A 142 -2.75 32.96 19.18
C ILE A 142 -4.27 32.81 19.29
N ALA A 143 -4.74 32.02 20.24
CA ALA A 143 -6.16 31.87 20.54
C ALA A 143 -6.74 33.11 21.20
N SER A 144 -8.07 33.22 21.24
CA SER A 144 -8.82 34.34 21.86
C SER A 144 -8.50 34.54 23.37
N ILE A 145 -7.98 33.52 24.05
CA ILE A 145 -7.46 33.62 25.44
C ILE A 145 -6.09 34.32 25.53
N GLY A 146 -5.53 34.77 24.43
CA GLY A 146 -4.22 35.44 24.39
C GLY A 146 -3.02 34.52 24.58
N ALA A 147 -3.17 33.21 24.36
CA ALA A 147 -2.12 32.22 24.45
C ALA A 147 -1.93 31.44 23.13
N VAL A 148 -0.75 30.91 22.89
CA VAL A 148 -0.48 30.09 21.70
C VAL A 148 -1.15 28.72 21.87
N ILE A 149 -1.91 28.33 20.84
CA ILE A 149 -2.42 26.98 20.64
C ILE A 149 -1.97 26.50 19.27
N GLY A 150 -1.42 25.30 19.19
CA GLY A 150 -0.99 24.69 17.93
C GLY A 150 -0.71 23.20 18.09
N PHE A 151 -1.37 22.39 17.30
CA PHE A 151 -1.20 20.95 17.27
C PHE A 151 -0.80 20.51 15.87
N ALA A 152 0.41 19.99 15.70
CA ALA A 152 0.93 19.58 14.41
C ALA A 152 1.35 18.11 14.43
N GLY A 153 0.85 17.36 13.43
CA GLY A 153 1.26 15.99 13.15
C GLY A 153 1.27 15.73 11.66
N GLY A 154 2.14 14.88 11.16
CA GLY A 154 2.14 14.52 9.74
C GLY A 154 0.81 13.90 9.31
N LEU A 155 0.24 13.06 10.17
CA LEU A 155 -1.09 12.48 9.95
C LEU A 155 -2.20 13.30 10.62
N VAL A 156 -2.06 13.57 11.95
CA VAL A 156 -3.13 14.23 12.74
C VAL A 156 -2.56 15.29 13.67
N GLY A 157 -3.11 16.50 13.63
CA GLY A 157 -2.79 17.54 14.62
C GLY A 157 -3.28 17.19 16.02
N TYR A 158 -4.59 16.96 16.18
CA TYR A 158 -5.24 16.55 17.44
C TYR A 158 -6.06 15.28 17.22
N SER A 159 -5.76 14.22 17.94
CA SER A 159 -6.48 12.94 17.84
C SER A 159 -7.23 12.60 19.13
N GLY A 160 -8.56 12.55 19.05
CA GLY A 160 -9.46 11.95 20.01
C GLY A 160 -9.91 10.53 19.62
N GLY A 161 -9.26 9.91 18.62
CA GLY A 161 -9.58 8.58 18.09
C GLY A 161 -8.41 7.62 18.07
N TYR A 162 -8.64 6.38 17.65
CA TYR A 162 -7.63 5.34 17.49
C TYR A 162 -6.85 5.52 16.18
N ILE A 163 -5.54 5.25 16.22
CA ILE A 163 -4.67 5.24 15.04
C ILE A 163 -3.95 3.89 14.98
N GLU A 164 -4.14 3.16 13.90
CA GLU A 164 -3.64 1.81 13.78
C GLU A 164 -3.05 1.56 12.39
N ASN A 165 -1.85 0.95 12.33
CA ASN A 165 -1.18 0.60 11.08
C ASN A 165 -1.11 1.80 10.10
N CYS A 166 -0.62 2.96 10.61
CA CYS A 166 -0.46 4.17 9.83
C CYS A 166 1.01 4.58 9.74
N HIS A 167 1.47 4.91 8.55
CA HIS A 167 2.88 5.18 8.31
C HIS A 167 3.07 6.51 7.59
N VAL A 168 4.02 7.32 8.06
CA VAL A 168 4.40 8.60 7.43
C VAL A 168 5.86 8.52 7.03
N THR A 169 6.16 8.68 5.76
CA THR A 169 7.51 8.69 5.21
C THR A 169 7.83 10.02 4.55
N GLY A 170 9.10 10.40 4.54
CA GLY A 170 9.55 11.65 3.91
C GLY A 170 8.97 12.91 4.56
N LEU A 171 8.73 12.90 5.89
CA LEU A 171 8.22 14.06 6.60
C LEU A 171 9.26 15.20 6.63
N THR A 172 8.85 16.38 6.22
CA THR A 172 9.54 17.64 6.48
C THR A 172 8.57 18.60 7.19
N MET A 173 8.82 18.85 8.47
CA MET A 173 7.96 19.71 9.27
C MET A 173 8.78 20.88 9.84
N ASP A 174 8.39 22.10 9.49
CA ASP A 174 9.00 23.35 9.94
C ASP A 174 7.96 24.19 10.67
N MET A 175 8.05 24.18 12.00
CA MET A 175 7.08 24.79 12.89
C MET A 175 7.64 25.98 13.66
N SER A 176 6.80 26.94 13.94
CA SER A 176 7.13 28.03 14.85
C SER A 176 5.90 28.49 15.65
N ALA A 177 6.16 29.31 16.66
CA ALA A 177 5.14 29.95 17.50
C ALA A 177 5.57 31.37 17.85
N PRO A 178 4.61 32.30 18.08
CA PRO A 178 4.91 33.66 18.53
C PRO A 178 5.78 33.68 19.79
N SER A 179 6.92 34.38 19.76
CA SER A 179 7.97 34.30 20.78
C SER A 179 7.58 34.94 22.12
N ASN A 180 6.75 35.98 22.10
CA ASN A 180 6.43 36.81 23.27
C ASN A 180 5.13 36.42 23.98
N VAL A 181 4.52 35.31 23.59
CA VAL A 181 3.22 34.85 24.10
C VAL A 181 3.42 33.49 24.81
N TYR A 182 2.72 33.31 25.92
CA TYR A 182 2.71 32.02 26.62
C TYR A 182 2.10 30.92 25.73
N ALA A 183 2.73 29.77 25.66
CA ALA A 183 2.20 28.60 24.96
C ALA A 183 1.31 27.80 25.94
N ALA A 184 0.00 27.92 25.81
CA ALA A 184 -0.94 27.17 26.62
C ALA A 184 -1.00 25.69 26.21
N ALA A 185 -0.98 25.43 24.90
CA ALA A 185 -0.96 24.11 24.33
C ALA A 185 -0.29 24.15 22.94
N TYR A 186 0.98 23.80 22.89
CA TYR A 186 1.74 23.74 21.65
C TYR A 186 2.49 22.43 21.56
N CYS A 187 2.04 21.57 20.67
CA CYS A 187 2.49 20.20 20.55
C CYS A 187 2.76 19.82 19.09
N VAL A 188 3.94 19.28 18.85
CA VAL A 188 4.41 18.89 17.52
C VAL A 188 4.87 17.43 17.57
N GLY A 189 4.30 16.58 16.75
CA GLY A 189 4.70 15.18 16.61
C GLY A 189 4.80 14.79 15.14
N GLY A 190 5.67 13.87 14.81
CA GLY A 190 5.82 13.44 13.42
C GLY A 190 4.58 12.73 12.88
N LEU A 191 3.89 11.95 13.72
CA LEU A 191 2.62 11.31 13.40
C LEU A 191 1.44 12.12 13.94
N VAL A 192 1.47 12.44 15.26
CA VAL A 192 0.36 13.08 15.98
C VAL A 192 0.86 14.21 16.87
N GLY A 193 0.24 15.40 16.78
CA GLY A 193 0.56 16.50 17.68
C GLY A 193 0.13 16.20 19.12
N VAL A 194 -1.15 15.89 19.34
CA VAL A 194 -1.72 15.48 20.63
C VAL A 194 -2.57 14.23 20.45
N LEU A 195 -2.32 13.24 21.28
CA LEU A 195 -3.22 12.10 21.47
C LEU A 195 -3.99 12.29 22.78
N ASP A 196 -5.31 12.40 22.70
CA ASP A 196 -6.19 12.66 23.83
C ASP A 196 -6.39 11.43 24.73
N GLU A 197 -7.19 11.59 25.79
CA GLU A 197 -7.42 10.58 26.84
C GLU A 197 -8.01 9.28 26.27
N THR A 198 -7.55 8.13 26.78
CA THR A 198 -8.04 6.77 26.52
C THR A 198 -7.83 6.21 25.11
N GLN A 199 -7.04 6.86 24.27
CA GLN A 199 -6.83 6.46 22.88
C GLN A 199 -5.65 5.48 22.70
N LEU A 200 -5.57 4.87 21.51
CA LEU A 200 -4.53 3.91 21.15
C LEU A 200 -3.82 4.33 19.86
N ILE A 201 -2.49 4.25 19.90
CA ILE A 201 -1.66 4.18 18.69
C ILE A 201 -1.02 2.79 18.65
N ASN A 202 -1.22 2.07 17.56
CA ASN A 202 -0.71 0.72 17.38
C ASN A 202 -0.10 0.54 15.99
N GLU A 203 1.07 -0.11 15.91
CA GLU A 203 1.72 -0.48 14.65
C GLU A 203 1.96 0.72 13.70
N CYS A 204 2.32 1.89 14.25
CA CYS A 204 2.53 3.10 13.48
C CYS A 204 4.00 3.47 13.35
N SER A 205 4.34 4.19 12.28
CA SER A 205 5.71 4.66 12.08
C SER A 205 5.77 6.04 11.45
N VAL A 206 6.88 6.73 11.72
CA VAL A 206 7.19 8.00 11.08
C VAL A 206 8.68 8.12 10.81
N SER A 207 9.05 8.69 9.65
CA SER A 207 10.44 9.01 9.29
C SER A 207 10.53 10.39 8.63
N GLY A 208 11.65 11.10 8.87
CA GLY A 208 11.89 12.42 8.30
C GLY A 208 12.50 13.41 9.27
N SER A 209 12.05 14.65 9.26
CA SER A 209 12.60 15.70 10.11
C SER A 209 11.56 16.69 10.64
N ILE A 210 11.76 17.14 11.87
CA ILE A 210 11.01 18.22 12.52
C ILE A 210 11.98 19.32 12.90
N THR A 211 11.68 20.56 12.52
CA THR A 211 12.36 21.75 12.98
C THR A 211 11.37 22.65 13.72
N GLU A 212 11.65 23.01 14.96
CA GLU A 212 10.84 23.91 15.76
C GLU A 212 11.68 25.13 16.20
N LYS A 213 11.22 26.33 15.81
CA LYS A 213 12.00 27.59 15.90
C LYS A 213 11.72 28.44 17.13
N ALA A 214 10.68 28.13 17.92
CA ALA A 214 10.30 28.93 19.10
C ALA A 214 10.94 28.43 20.40
N GLY A 215 11.34 27.19 20.48
CA GLY A 215 11.89 26.55 21.70
C GLY A 215 10.82 26.33 22.78
N LYS A 216 9.58 26.05 22.39
CA LYS A 216 8.43 25.94 23.28
C LYS A 216 7.66 24.65 23.04
N GLY A 217 6.86 24.26 24.04
CA GLY A 217 5.87 23.18 23.90
C GLY A 217 6.42 21.77 24.08
N SER A 218 5.70 20.82 23.51
CA SER A 218 6.01 19.39 23.58
C SER A 218 6.29 18.88 22.18
N ILE A 219 7.53 18.48 21.89
CA ILE A 219 7.95 18.10 20.56
C ILE A 219 8.49 16.66 20.60
N GLY A 220 7.87 15.75 19.84
CA GLY A 220 8.28 14.36 19.75
C GLY A 220 8.38 13.86 18.33
N GLY A 221 9.28 12.93 18.07
CA GLY A 221 9.42 12.35 16.75
C GLY A 221 8.17 11.61 16.29
N LEU A 222 7.45 10.91 17.20
CA LEU A 222 6.15 10.30 16.90
C LEU A 222 4.99 11.19 17.38
N ILE A 223 5.00 11.57 18.67
CA ILE A 223 3.90 12.29 19.33
C ILE A 223 4.43 13.49 20.08
N GLY A 224 3.78 14.65 19.93
CA GLY A 224 4.09 15.83 20.71
C GLY A 224 3.71 15.66 22.18
N GLU A 225 2.44 15.43 22.48
CA GLU A 225 1.95 15.21 23.85
C GLU A 225 0.95 14.06 23.94
N LEU A 226 1.13 13.23 24.96
CA LEU A 226 0.26 12.09 25.28
C LEU A 226 -0.69 12.47 26.43
N GLY A 227 -1.98 12.35 26.17
CA GLY A 227 -3.05 12.55 27.16
C GLY A 227 -3.16 11.43 28.20
N LYS A 228 -4.14 11.60 29.11
CA LYS A 228 -4.25 10.83 30.35
C LYS A 228 -4.65 9.39 30.21
N ALA A 229 -4.29 8.43 29.81
CA ALA A 229 -4.68 7.02 29.70
C ALA A 229 -4.51 6.44 28.29
N ALA A 230 -3.84 7.16 27.43
CA ALA A 230 -3.54 6.69 26.08
C ALA A 230 -2.47 5.58 26.10
N LYS A 231 -2.54 4.68 25.13
CA LYS A 231 -1.60 3.57 24.95
C LYS A 231 -0.87 3.70 23.63
N ILE A 232 0.42 3.36 23.61
CA ILE A 232 1.21 3.29 22.37
C ILE A 232 1.91 1.94 22.34
N THR A 233 1.68 1.18 21.29
CA THR A 233 2.29 -0.14 21.15
C THR A 233 2.84 -0.34 19.74
N TYR A 234 3.91 -1.12 19.61
CA TYR A 234 4.49 -1.56 18.35
C TYR A 234 4.74 -0.42 17.34
N SER A 235 5.16 0.76 17.83
CA SER A 235 5.30 1.95 17.01
C SER A 235 6.73 2.50 17.04
N ARG A 236 7.13 3.20 15.98
CA ARG A 236 8.50 3.68 15.84
C ARG A 236 8.60 5.08 15.27
N SER A 237 9.70 5.76 15.62
CA SER A 237 10.07 7.06 15.07
C SER A 237 11.51 7.05 14.58
N ASP A 238 11.70 7.37 13.30
CA ASP A 238 12.99 7.68 12.68
C ASP A 238 12.98 9.13 12.21
N VAL A 239 12.74 10.04 13.17
CA VAL A 239 12.62 11.48 12.91
C VAL A 239 13.76 12.21 13.56
N THR A 240 14.54 12.96 12.77
CA THR A 240 15.48 13.93 13.31
C THR A 240 14.71 15.13 13.85
N VAL A 241 14.84 15.41 15.14
CA VAL A 241 14.14 16.50 15.84
C VAL A 241 15.10 17.61 16.19
N ASN A 242 14.91 18.79 15.59
CA ASN A 242 15.72 19.99 15.83
C ASN A 242 14.85 21.09 16.45
N VAL A 243 15.10 21.42 17.70
CA VAL A 243 14.35 22.43 18.43
C VAL A 243 15.30 23.53 18.92
N LYS A 244 14.88 24.78 18.84
CA LYS A 244 15.65 25.87 19.39
C LYS A 244 15.87 25.67 20.90
N ALA A 245 17.12 25.69 21.34
CA ALA A 245 17.44 25.61 22.75
C ALA A 245 17.06 26.92 23.47
N ASP A 246 16.03 26.88 24.30
CA ASP A 246 15.56 28.01 25.10
C ASP A 246 15.11 27.53 26.51
N SER A 247 15.85 27.88 27.55
CA SER A 247 15.51 27.52 28.94
C SER A 247 14.22 28.20 29.43
N ARG A 248 13.84 29.33 28.85
CA ARG A 248 12.62 30.07 29.22
C ARG A 248 11.39 29.50 28.52
N GLY A 249 11.55 28.87 27.34
CA GLY A 249 10.47 28.25 26.56
C GLY A 249 9.97 26.97 27.18
N GLY A 250 10.80 26.26 27.96
CA GLY A 250 10.40 25.04 28.66
C GLY A 250 10.07 23.83 27.75
N ALA A 251 10.59 23.81 26.53
CA ALA A 251 10.26 22.76 25.57
C ALA A 251 10.72 21.37 26.05
N ASN A 252 9.82 20.39 26.03
CA ASN A 252 10.12 18.98 26.21
C ASN A 252 10.32 18.31 24.84
N VAL A 253 11.48 17.76 24.60
CA VAL A 253 11.86 17.26 23.27
C VAL A 253 12.30 15.80 23.36
N GLY A 254 11.68 14.92 22.61
CA GLY A 254 12.01 13.49 22.55
C GLY A 254 12.05 12.94 21.14
N GLY A 255 12.86 11.93 20.93
CA GLY A 255 12.91 11.21 19.64
C GLY A 255 11.62 10.44 19.35
N PHE A 256 10.87 10.06 20.39
CA PHE A 256 9.58 9.38 20.27
C PHE A 256 8.43 10.27 20.77
N ILE A 257 8.48 10.71 22.03
CA ILE A 257 7.44 11.53 22.64
C ILE A 257 8.03 12.82 23.26
N GLY A 258 7.39 13.97 22.99
CA GLY A 258 7.78 15.22 23.65
C GLY A 258 7.45 15.20 25.14
N LYS A 259 6.19 15.00 25.47
CA LYS A 259 5.69 14.99 26.85
C LYS A 259 4.61 13.94 27.06
N GLY A 260 4.70 13.22 28.15
CA GLY A 260 3.65 12.32 28.61
C GLY A 260 3.05 12.77 29.91
N ASN A 261 1.72 13.02 29.95
CA ASN A 261 0.98 13.36 31.16
C ASN A 261 0.25 12.15 31.70
N GLY A 262 0.51 11.77 32.94
CA GLY A 262 -0.06 10.62 33.60
C GLY A 262 -0.92 10.93 34.82
N LYS A 263 -2.01 10.15 35.04
CA LYS A 263 -2.72 9.97 36.32
C LYS A 263 -2.75 8.49 36.71
N THR A 264 -2.75 8.18 38.00
CA THR A 264 -2.38 6.91 38.62
C THR A 264 -3.28 5.69 38.32
N ASP A 265 -4.43 5.83 37.67
CA ASP A 265 -5.48 4.81 37.70
C ASP A 265 -5.69 4.06 36.38
N ALA A 266 -4.99 4.42 35.34
CA ALA A 266 -5.16 3.80 34.05
C ALA A 266 -3.88 3.12 33.57
N GLU A 267 -4.01 1.99 32.95
CA GLU A 267 -2.95 1.27 32.24
C GLU A 267 -2.40 2.10 31.09
N ARG A 268 -1.48 3.02 31.41
CA ARG A 268 -0.75 3.81 30.41
C ARG A 268 0.52 3.10 30.08
N ILE A 269 0.58 2.64 28.89
CA ILE A 269 1.69 1.80 28.46
C ILE A 269 2.22 2.33 27.14
N ILE A 270 3.51 2.67 27.13
CA ILE A 270 4.29 2.71 25.90
C ILE A 270 5.09 1.40 25.87
N ARG A 271 4.80 0.53 24.92
CA ARG A 271 5.39 -0.80 24.89
C ARG A 271 5.83 -1.20 23.48
N ASN A 272 7.00 -1.86 23.43
CA ASN A 272 7.56 -2.37 22.17
C ASN A 272 7.70 -1.26 21.12
N CYS A 273 8.32 -0.15 21.52
CA CYS A 273 8.46 1.05 20.70
C CYS A 273 9.91 1.52 20.64
N TYR A 274 10.28 2.27 19.62
CA TYR A 274 11.63 2.81 19.56
C TYR A 274 11.75 4.15 18.83
N ALA A 275 12.88 4.84 19.07
CA ALA A 275 13.30 6.05 18.38
C ALA A 275 14.74 5.92 17.90
N THR A 276 14.99 6.26 16.63
CA THR A 276 16.34 6.20 16.03
C THR A 276 16.88 7.56 15.61
N GLY A 277 16.01 8.55 15.42
CA GLY A 277 16.39 9.89 14.97
C GLY A 277 17.15 10.69 16.02
N ASN A 278 18.08 11.53 15.60
CA ASN A 278 18.82 12.44 16.46
C ASN A 278 17.92 13.54 17.05
N VAL A 279 18.19 13.96 18.28
CA VAL A 279 17.41 14.97 19.00
C VAL A 279 18.30 16.11 19.44
N THR A 280 17.94 17.33 19.05
CA THR A 280 18.74 18.53 19.34
C THR A 280 17.87 19.66 19.89
N GLY A 281 18.34 20.32 20.95
CA GLY A 281 17.72 21.57 21.45
C GLY A 281 16.70 21.35 22.57
N GLY A 282 15.76 22.29 22.70
CA GLY A 282 14.77 22.29 23.78
C GLY A 282 15.31 22.66 25.15
N ALA A 283 14.48 22.53 26.17
CA ALA A 283 14.88 22.67 27.57
C ALA A 283 15.22 21.30 28.20
N TYR A 284 14.31 20.35 28.06
CA TYR A 284 14.46 18.98 28.54
C TYR A 284 14.45 18.03 27.35
N THR A 285 15.55 17.33 27.12
CA THR A 285 15.74 16.57 25.88
C THR A 285 16.16 15.13 26.17
N GLY A 286 15.42 14.18 25.61
CA GLY A 286 15.73 12.76 25.70
C GLY A 286 15.70 12.05 24.36
N GLY A 287 16.50 11.02 24.19
CA GLY A 287 16.52 10.23 22.97
C GLY A 287 15.19 9.55 22.69
N PHE A 288 14.45 9.17 23.74
CA PHE A 288 13.10 8.62 23.64
C PHE A 288 12.03 9.64 24.05
N ALA A 289 12.12 10.19 25.25
CA ALA A 289 11.11 11.11 25.78
C ALA A 289 11.73 12.38 26.33
N GLY A 290 11.13 13.55 26.03
CA GLY A 290 11.54 14.83 26.62
C GLY A 290 11.17 14.93 28.09
N GLY A 291 9.90 14.68 28.41
CA GLY A 291 9.42 14.69 29.80
C GLY A 291 8.36 13.62 30.07
N LEU A 292 8.46 12.99 31.22
CA LEU A 292 7.52 11.96 31.67
C LEU A 292 6.88 12.33 33.00
N TRP A 293 5.59 12.07 33.11
CA TRP A 293 4.79 12.19 34.34
C TRP A 293 3.89 10.96 34.47
N GLY A 294 4.37 9.95 35.24
CA GLY A 294 3.57 8.75 35.56
C GLY A 294 3.25 7.80 34.41
N LEU A 295 4.15 7.61 33.47
CA LEU A 295 4.01 6.65 32.35
C LEU A 295 4.76 5.34 32.65
N ASN A 296 4.19 4.24 32.17
CA ASN A 296 4.85 2.94 32.13
C ASN A 296 5.44 2.70 30.75
N ILE A 297 6.77 2.65 30.67
CA ILE A 297 7.52 2.37 29.44
C ILE A 297 8.14 0.98 29.57
N LYS A 298 7.84 0.09 28.63
CA LYS A 298 8.35 -1.27 28.63
C LYS A 298 8.84 -1.70 27.26
N ASN A 299 9.98 -2.40 27.20
CA ASN A 299 10.55 -2.94 25.97
C ASN A 299 10.74 -1.87 24.90
N CYS A 300 11.35 -0.75 25.25
CA CYS A 300 11.57 0.36 24.34
C CYS A 300 13.05 0.72 24.24
N TYR A 301 13.48 1.27 23.11
CA TYR A 301 14.84 1.76 22.99
C TYR A 301 14.96 3.10 22.27
N ALA A 302 16.10 3.77 22.49
CA ALA A 302 16.53 4.94 21.75
C ALA A 302 17.96 4.76 21.24
N SER A 303 18.19 5.06 19.95
CA SER A 303 19.52 5.01 19.36
C SER A 303 20.04 6.36 18.85
N GLY A 304 19.18 7.35 18.71
CA GLY A 304 19.53 8.69 18.26
C GLY A 304 20.39 9.46 19.26
N ASN A 305 21.33 10.26 18.76
CA ASN A 305 22.18 11.13 19.58
C ASN A 305 21.39 12.32 20.13
N VAL A 306 21.71 12.73 21.36
CA VAL A 306 21.08 13.85 22.05
C VAL A 306 22.08 14.98 22.25
N SER A 307 21.69 16.21 21.88
CA SER A 307 22.58 17.36 21.97
C SER A 307 21.88 18.69 22.24
N GLN A 308 22.64 19.67 22.76
CA GLN A 308 22.31 21.10 22.86
C GLN A 308 21.04 21.47 23.66
N ALA A 309 20.62 20.67 24.64
CA ALA A 309 19.52 21.08 25.53
C ALA A 309 19.91 22.24 26.45
N ALA A 310 18.96 23.14 26.74
CA ALA A 310 19.20 24.32 27.55
C ALA A 310 19.19 24.05 29.06
N ALA A 311 18.43 23.07 29.53
CA ALA A 311 18.31 22.69 30.94
C ALA A 311 18.91 21.31 31.24
N ALA A 312 18.28 20.23 30.74
CA ALA A 312 18.77 18.88 30.96
C ALA A 312 18.66 18.01 29.71
N MET A 313 19.55 17.01 29.59
CA MET A 313 19.55 16.04 28.52
C MET A 313 19.93 14.64 29.01
N ALA A 314 19.35 13.62 28.36
CA ALA A 314 19.66 12.22 28.64
C ALA A 314 19.53 11.36 27.40
N SER A 315 20.18 10.19 27.34
CA SER A 315 20.09 9.31 26.20
C SER A 315 18.70 8.68 26.01
N PHE A 316 17.89 8.59 27.10
CA PHE A 316 16.53 8.04 27.02
C PHE A 316 15.46 9.06 27.46
N VAL A 317 15.47 9.55 28.71
CA VAL A 317 14.44 10.48 29.22
C VAL A 317 15.08 11.77 29.74
N GLY A 318 14.71 12.92 29.11
CA GLY A 318 15.23 14.24 29.43
C GLY A 318 14.86 14.75 30.83
N THR A 319 13.64 14.48 31.28
CA THR A 319 13.20 14.71 32.66
C THR A 319 12.08 13.74 33.05
N ASP A 320 12.22 13.18 34.24
CA ASP A 320 11.18 12.45 34.95
C ASP A 320 10.75 13.30 36.16
N ALA A 321 9.93 14.30 35.90
CA ALA A 321 9.39 15.20 36.90
C ALA A 321 8.06 14.67 37.40
N SER A 322 8.11 13.60 38.20
CA SER A 322 6.89 13.01 38.75
C SER A 322 6.26 13.93 39.81
N ASP A 323 4.98 14.22 39.64
CA ASP A 323 4.12 14.62 40.76
C ASP A 323 4.16 13.50 41.80
N PRO A 324 4.26 13.80 43.11
CA PRO A 324 4.29 12.78 44.17
C PRO A 324 3.12 11.80 44.16
N ASN A 325 2.11 12.08 43.39
CA ASN A 325 0.93 11.25 43.24
C ASN A 325 0.94 10.37 41.99
N TYR A 326 1.98 10.48 41.13
CA TYR A 326 2.02 9.82 39.81
C TYR A 326 3.36 9.15 39.55
N TYR A 327 3.47 7.89 39.94
CA TYR A 327 4.67 7.07 39.68
C TYR A 327 4.48 6.28 38.38
N GLY A 328 5.53 6.27 37.55
CA GLY A 328 5.63 5.41 36.38
C GLY A 328 6.68 4.32 36.56
N SER A 329 6.90 3.54 35.54
CA SER A 329 8.00 2.57 35.47
C SER A 329 8.67 2.60 34.11
N ILE A 330 9.99 2.37 34.09
CA ILE A 330 10.77 2.15 32.86
C ILE A 330 11.41 0.78 32.98
N THR A 331 10.95 -0.18 32.21
CA THR A 331 11.35 -1.58 32.39
C THR A 331 11.84 -2.19 31.10
N SER A 332 12.95 -2.92 31.13
CA SER A 332 13.51 -3.63 29.97
C SER A 332 13.73 -2.70 28.77
N CYS A 333 14.36 -1.55 29.01
CA CYS A 333 14.62 -0.51 28.02
C CYS A 333 16.12 -0.26 27.89
N PHE A 334 16.55 0.24 26.73
CA PHE A 334 17.94 0.67 26.58
C PHE A 334 18.11 1.90 25.70
N ALA A 335 19.27 2.58 25.85
CA ALA A 335 19.65 3.70 25.01
C ALA A 335 21.12 3.62 24.63
N ILE A 336 21.43 3.81 23.36
CA ILE A 336 22.79 3.75 22.83
C ILE A 336 23.29 5.07 22.24
N GLY A 337 22.40 6.05 22.05
CA GLY A 337 22.77 7.36 21.54
C GLY A 337 23.71 8.14 22.48
N SER A 338 24.65 8.86 21.91
CA SER A 338 25.56 9.73 22.66
C SER A 338 24.84 10.95 23.21
N VAL A 339 25.28 11.44 24.41
CA VAL A 339 24.78 12.67 25.02
C VAL A 339 25.89 13.71 25.01
N THR A 340 25.78 14.72 24.15
CA THR A 340 26.83 15.73 23.93
C THR A 340 26.31 17.16 24.11
N GLY A 341 27.14 18.08 24.56
CA GLY A 341 26.77 19.49 24.69
C GLY A 341 27.15 20.12 26.01
N SER A 342 26.78 21.38 26.21
CA SER A 342 27.19 22.23 27.34
C SER A 342 26.15 22.30 28.48
N SER A 343 25.05 21.55 28.41
CA SER A 343 24.05 21.53 29.49
C SER A 343 24.71 21.15 30.85
N PRO A 344 24.38 21.86 31.91
CA PRO A 344 24.91 21.54 33.26
C PRO A 344 24.39 20.20 33.79
N PHE A 345 23.23 19.73 33.29
CA PHE A 345 22.59 18.50 33.71
C PHE A 345 22.52 17.50 32.54
N ARG A 346 23.50 16.61 32.49
CA ARG A 346 23.59 15.52 31.55
C ARG A 346 23.48 14.18 32.27
N TYR A 347 22.67 13.29 31.73
CA TYR A 347 22.41 11.97 32.32
C TYR A 347 22.69 10.86 31.29
N ALA A 348 23.25 9.77 31.76
CA ALA A 348 23.58 8.65 30.89
C ALA A 348 22.33 7.94 30.35
N PHE A 349 21.26 7.86 31.15
CA PHE A 349 19.99 7.22 30.74
C PHE A 349 18.78 8.15 30.94
N ALA A 350 18.48 8.56 32.18
CA ALA A 350 17.32 9.40 32.46
C ALA A 350 17.61 10.39 33.62
N MET A 351 17.08 11.62 33.50
CA MET A 351 17.05 12.54 34.61
C MET A 351 15.94 12.13 35.58
N GLN A 352 16.30 11.83 36.83
CA GLN A 352 15.34 11.56 37.91
C GLN A 352 15.48 12.57 39.03
N ASP A 353 14.39 13.11 39.52
CA ASP A 353 14.36 13.90 40.76
C ASP A 353 14.62 12.97 41.96
N ALA A 354 15.43 13.41 42.90
CA ALA A 354 15.83 12.61 44.06
C ALA A 354 14.68 12.19 44.98
N THR A 355 13.53 12.84 44.89
CA THR A 355 12.37 12.63 45.76
C THR A 355 11.17 11.96 45.10
N LYS A 356 11.15 11.86 43.77
CA LYS A 356 9.96 11.47 43.01
C LYS A 356 10.39 10.85 41.68
N ARG A 357 10.46 9.53 41.56
CA ARG A 357 11.04 8.84 40.42
C ARG A 357 10.14 7.72 39.93
N SER A 358 10.08 7.55 38.60
CA SER A 358 9.67 6.29 38.02
C SER A 358 10.64 5.17 38.43
N GLU A 359 10.14 3.98 38.66
CA GLU A 359 10.98 2.82 38.91
C GLU A 359 11.69 2.41 37.61
N ILE A 360 13.04 2.38 37.64
CA ILE A 360 13.86 1.94 36.49
C ILE A 360 14.37 0.53 36.80
N THR A 361 13.95 -0.45 36.00
CA THR A 361 14.28 -1.86 36.20
C THR A 361 14.75 -2.50 34.92
N ASN A 362 15.82 -3.27 34.93
CA ASN A 362 16.38 -3.98 33.81
C ASN A 362 16.63 -3.06 32.57
N CYS A 363 17.21 -1.89 32.82
CA CYS A 363 17.49 -0.89 31.80
C CYS A 363 18.98 -0.68 31.61
N TYR A 364 19.40 -0.31 30.40
CA TYR A 364 20.79 -0.24 30.01
C TYR A 364 21.09 1.02 29.19
N PHE A 365 22.33 1.49 29.24
CA PHE A 365 22.85 2.57 28.40
C PHE A 365 24.25 2.25 27.86
N ALA A 366 24.62 2.89 26.77
CA ALA A 366 25.95 2.70 26.17
C ALA A 366 27.07 3.16 27.11
N GLU A 367 28.11 2.33 27.27
CA GLU A 367 29.24 2.58 28.18
C GLU A 367 29.96 3.90 27.87
N GLU A 368 29.95 4.36 26.62
CA GLU A 368 30.51 5.64 26.20
C GLU A 368 29.89 6.84 26.95
N ASN A 369 28.69 6.70 27.47
CA ASN A 369 28.02 7.69 28.32
C ASN A 369 28.42 7.59 29.79
N SER A 370 29.24 6.62 30.20
CA SER A 370 29.63 6.40 31.60
C SER A 370 30.46 7.54 32.18
N SER A 371 31.12 8.35 31.36
CA SER A 371 31.85 9.56 31.80
C SER A 371 30.95 10.74 32.15
N ILE A 372 29.65 10.63 31.94
CA ILE A 372 28.65 11.66 32.26
C ILE A 372 28.48 11.72 33.79
N LYS A 373 28.60 12.92 34.38
CA LYS A 373 28.67 13.10 35.84
C LYS A 373 27.42 12.64 36.60
N ASN A 374 26.25 12.71 35.99
CA ASN A 374 25.00 12.35 36.65
C ASN A 374 24.53 10.98 36.09
N GLN A 375 25.06 9.92 36.65
CA GLN A 375 24.66 8.56 36.29
C GLN A 375 23.42 8.16 37.08
N ASN A 376 22.55 7.42 36.43
CA ASN A 376 21.47 6.72 37.11
C ASN A 376 22.00 5.41 37.69
N GLU A 377 21.95 5.28 38.99
CA GLU A 377 22.33 4.03 39.67
C GLU A 377 21.40 2.86 39.33
N SER A 378 20.22 3.13 38.75
CA SER A 378 19.21 2.13 38.43
C SER A 378 19.31 1.55 37.02
N ALA A 379 20.04 2.18 36.08
CA ALA A 379 20.34 1.67 34.77
C ALA A 379 21.81 1.26 34.66
N ALA A 380 22.10 0.15 33.98
CA ALA A 380 23.46 -0.39 33.90
C ALA A 380 24.17 0.05 32.61
N ALA A 381 25.44 0.42 32.70
CA ALA A 381 26.30 0.63 31.56
C ALA A 381 26.63 -0.70 30.88
N LYS A 382 26.61 -0.75 29.53
CA LYS A 382 27.07 -1.87 28.75
C LYS A 382 27.83 -1.43 27.51
N PRO A 383 28.91 -2.12 27.13
CA PRO A 383 29.52 -1.92 25.81
C PRO A 383 28.49 -2.14 24.69
N GLN A 384 28.50 -1.29 23.67
CA GLN A 384 27.54 -1.40 22.56
C GLN A 384 27.61 -2.77 21.84
N GLU A 385 28.78 -3.39 21.76
CA GLU A 385 28.95 -4.71 21.16
C GLU A 385 28.23 -5.82 21.96
N GLU A 386 28.18 -5.70 23.30
CA GLU A 386 27.39 -6.62 24.11
C GLU A 386 25.88 -6.43 23.93
N MET A 387 25.45 -5.20 23.62
CA MET A 387 24.04 -4.88 23.36
C MET A 387 23.51 -5.41 22.01
N LYS A 388 24.37 -6.01 21.18
CA LYS A 388 24.05 -6.63 19.88
C LYS A 388 24.01 -8.16 19.94
N THR A 389 23.86 -8.75 21.11
CA THR A 389 23.96 -10.20 21.34
C THR A 389 22.61 -10.83 21.70
N GLU A 390 22.49 -12.13 21.45
CA GLU A 390 21.33 -12.92 21.89
C GLU A 390 21.19 -12.92 23.42
N ASP A 391 22.31 -12.96 24.14
CA ASP A 391 22.33 -12.87 25.61
C ASP A 391 21.76 -11.54 26.11
N PHE A 392 21.97 -10.45 25.37
CA PHE A 392 21.38 -9.16 25.72
C PHE A 392 19.87 -9.15 25.49
N ALA A 393 19.38 -9.72 24.39
CA ALA A 393 17.94 -9.86 24.16
C ALA A 393 17.29 -10.73 25.26
N ALA A 394 17.94 -11.81 25.64
CA ALA A 394 17.50 -12.68 26.76
C ALA A 394 17.50 -11.92 28.11
N ALA A 395 18.53 -11.10 28.38
CA ALA A 395 18.60 -10.27 29.59
C ALA A 395 17.47 -9.23 29.61
N LEU A 396 17.17 -8.58 28.52
CA LEU A 396 16.05 -7.64 28.39
C LEU A 396 14.70 -8.32 28.64
N ASN A 397 14.53 -9.56 28.19
CA ASN A 397 13.33 -10.37 28.45
C ASN A 397 13.26 -10.89 29.89
N ASN A 398 14.34 -10.78 30.67
CA ASN A 398 14.41 -11.28 32.06
C ASN A 398 13.93 -12.74 32.21
N GLY A 399 14.28 -13.60 31.24
CA GLY A 399 13.90 -15.00 31.19
C GLY A 399 12.46 -15.28 30.71
N ASP A 400 11.70 -14.27 30.35
CA ASP A 400 10.35 -14.41 29.76
C ASP A 400 10.38 -14.06 28.26
N ASN A 401 10.47 -15.08 27.41
CA ASN A 401 10.52 -14.93 25.96
C ASN A 401 9.25 -14.31 25.34
N SER A 402 8.19 -14.09 26.11
CA SER A 402 6.97 -13.39 25.66
C SER A 402 7.08 -11.86 25.71
N ASN A 403 8.20 -11.31 26.18
CA ASN A 403 8.33 -9.92 26.54
C ASN A 403 8.66 -8.94 25.41
N GLY A 404 8.91 -9.39 24.20
CA GLY A 404 8.96 -8.53 23.04
C GLY A 404 10.35 -8.14 22.53
N TRP A 405 11.44 -8.73 23.08
CA TRP A 405 12.78 -8.64 22.53
C TRP A 405 13.15 -9.93 21.80
N SER A 406 13.64 -9.82 20.59
CA SER A 406 14.13 -10.92 19.77
C SER A 406 15.55 -10.63 19.27
N PHE A 407 16.30 -11.69 18.99
CA PHE A 407 17.60 -11.60 18.34
C PHE A 407 17.47 -12.22 16.94
N VAL A 408 17.61 -11.40 15.93
CA VAL A 408 17.44 -11.80 14.53
C VAL A 408 18.55 -11.20 13.69
N ASN A 409 19.22 -12.02 12.88
CA ASN A 409 20.29 -11.59 11.97
C ASN A 409 21.39 -10.73 12.63
N GLY A 410 21.76 -11.03 13.89
CA GLY A 410 22.81 -10.31 14.58
C GLY A 410 22.33 -9.00 15.23
N GLN A 411 21.04 -8.77 15.36
CA GLN A 411 20.46 -7.56 15.95
C GLN A 411 19.45 -7.91 17.05
N VAL A 412 19.43 -7.06 18.08
CA VAL A 412 18.43 -7.09 19.15
C VAL A 412 17.28 -6.18 18.74
N LEU A 413 16.12 -6.77 18.53
CA LEU A 413 14.95 -6.11 17.96
C LEU A 413 13.81 -6.08 18.95
N CYS A 414 13.10 -4.97 19.06
CA CYS A 414 11.82 -4.91 19.76
C CYS A 414 10.67 -5.25 18.78
N GLY A 415 9.50 -5.55 19.33
CA GLY A 415 8.35 -5.97 18.53
C GLY A 415 7.84 -4.96 17.48
N ALA A 416 8.36 -3.72 17.48
CA ALA A 416 8.00 -2.67 16.52
C ALA A 416 8.78 -2.71 15.19
N GLU A 417 9.83 -3.55 15.11
CA GLU A 417 10.58 -3.69 13.86
C GLU A 417 9.66 -4.16 12.72
N PRO A 418 9.92 -3.74 11.47
CA PRO A 418 9.13 -4.18 10.34
C PRO A 418 9.14 -5.70 10.20
N ALA A 419 8.01 -6.28 9.85
CA ALA A 419 7.94 -7.68 9.46
C ALA A 419 8.64 -7.92 8.11
N ASP A 420 9.11 -9.13 7.89
CA ASP A 420 9.70 -9.55 6.63
C ASP A 420 8.60 -9.96 5.63
N TYR A 421 8.49 -9.23 4.54
CA TYR A 421 7.53 -9.49 3.45
C TYR A 421 8.11 -10.25 2.27
N SER A 422 9.35 -10.71 2.33
CA SER A 422 10.02 -11.40 1.22
C SER A 422 9.23 -12.61 0.70
N ALA A 423 8.58 -13.35 1.58
CA ALA A 423 7.73 -14.48 1.21
C ALA A 423 6.45 -14.03 0.48
N VAL A 424 5.85 -12.91 0.90
CA VAL A 424 4.67 -12.32 0.23
C VAL A 424 5.04 -11.84 -1.16
N ASP A 425 6.16 -11.12 -1.30
CA ASP A 425 6.63 -10.61 -2.59
C ASP A 425 6.96 -11.77 -3.54
N ALA A 426 7.65 -12.80 -3.04
CA ALA A 426 7.91 -14.01 -3.81
C ALA A 426 6.64 -14.78 -4.22
N ALA A 427 5.58 -14.73 -3.42
CA ALA A 427 4.30 -15.34 -3.77
C ALA A 427 3.56 -14.52 -4.83
N LEU A 428 3.56 -13.18 -4.72
CA LEU A 428 2.98 -12.29 -5.72
C LEU A 428 3.66 -12.42 -7.09
N ASP A 429 4.99 -12.54 -7.11
CA ASP A 429 5.77 -12.73 -8.33
C ASP A 429 5.48 -14.06 -9.06
N LYS A 430 4.92 -15.06 -8.35
CA LYS A 430 4.51 -16.34 -8.94
C LYS A 430 3.14 -16.28 -9.63
N ILE A 431 2.39 -15.20 -9.49
CA ILE A 431 1.07 -15.06 -10.14
C ILE A 431 1.28 -15.09 -11.66
N PRO A 432 0.56 -15.97 -12.39
CA PRO A 432 0.70 -16.03 -13.84
C PRO A 432 0.35 -14.69 -14.51
N ALA A 433 1.20 -14.23 -15.41
CA ALA A 433 0.98 -12.98 -16.15
C ALA A 433 -0.26 -13.03 -17.07
N ASP A 434 -0.64 -14.24 -17.52
CA ASP A 434 -1.85 -14.48 -18.31
C ASP A 434 -2.82 -15.40 -17.56
N LEU A 435 -3.91 -14.86 -17.12
CA LEU A 435 -4.98 -15.56 -16.41
C LEU A 435 -6.15 -15.95 -17.32
N THR A 436 -6.13 -15.65 -18.61
CA THR A 436 -7.25 -15.85 -19.53
C THR A 436 -7.68 -17.32 -19.67
N ALA A 437 -6.75 -18.24 -19.44
CA ALA A 437 -7.00 -19.69 -19.50
C ALA A 437 -7.72 -20.26 -18.26
N TYR A 438 -7.82 -19.49 -17.17
CA TYR A 438 -8.40 -19.96 -15.91
C TYR A 438 -9.85 -19.52 -15.75
N THR A 439 -10.59 -20.21 -14.87
CA THR A 439 -11.98 -19.88 -14.55
C THR A 439 -12.08 -18.58 -13.74
N ASP A 440 -13.13 -17.80 -13.99
CA ASP A 440 -13.36 -16.50 -13.32
C ASP A 440 -13.45 -16.66 -11.79
N GLU A 441 -13.98 -17.78 -11.28
CA GLU A 441 -14.07 -18.05 -9.84
C GLU A 441 -12.70 -18.26 -9.20
N SER A 442 -11.80 -19.02 -9.86
CA SER A 442 -10.44 -19.22 -9.34
C SER A 442 -9.59 -17.94 -9.43
N ILE A 443 -9.76 -17.13 -10.47
CA ILE A 443 -9.15 -15.79 -10.60
C ILE A 443 -9.62 -14.88 -9.49
N LYS A 444 -10.92 -14.85 -9.20
CA LYS A 444 -11.49 -14.03 -8.13
C LYS A 444 -10.92 -14.40 -6.76
N THR A 445 -10.74 -15.69 -6.50
CA THR A 445 -10.12 -16.17 -5.25
C THR A 445 -8.66 -15.71 -5.14
N LEU A 446 -7.90 -15.79 -6.23
CA LEU A 446 -6.51 -15.31 -6.28
C LEU A 446 -6.43 -13.78 -6.09
N SER A 447 -7.28 -13.02 -6.78
CA SER A 447 -7.34 -11.56 -6.64
C SER A 447 -7.66 -11.16 -5.20
N ALA A 448 -8.65 -11.81 -4.56
CA ALA A 448 -8.99 -11.55 -3.17
C ALA A 448 -7.83 -11.84 -2.21
N ALA A 449 -7.04 -12.90 -2.44
CA ALA A 449 -5.87 -13.21 -1.63
C ALA A 449 -4.75 -12.17 -1.81
N ALA A 450 -4.53 -11.68 -3.02
CA ALA A 450 -3.55 -10.63 -3.31
C ALA A 450 -3.98 -9.27 -2.74
N GLU A 451 -5.25 -8.91 -2.86
CA GLU A 451 -5.82 -7.67 -2.32
C GLU A 451 -5.87 -7.66 -0.78
N ALA A 452 -5.91 -8.82 -0.13
CA ALA A 452 -5.89 -8.95 1.32
C ALA A 452 -4.50 -8.71 1.94
N VAL A 453 -3.47 -8.42 1.15
CA VAL A 453 -2.12 -8.13 1.67
C VAL A 453 -2.11 -6.77 2.35
N ILE A 454 -1.92 -6.77 3.66
CA ILE A 454 -1.75 -5.55 4.46
C ILE A 454 -0.26 -5.36 4.73
N ARG A 455 0.33 -4.30 4.18
CA ARG A 455 1.73 -3.91 4.37
C ARG A 455 1.92 -3.11 5.68
N GLY A 456 3.17 -2.98 6.13
CA GLY A 456 3.51 -2.15 7.29
C GLY A 456 3.39 -2.85 8.64
N LYS A 457 3.04 -4.14 8.68
CA LYS A 457 3.01 -4.90 9.95
C LYS A 457 4.40 -4.99 10.59
N VAL A 458 4.40 -5.15 11.90
CA VAL A 458 5.62 -5.30 12.70
C VAL A 458 6.01 -6.78 12.84
N ILE A 459 7.29 -7.03 13.19
CA ILE A 459 7.85 -8.39 13.32
C ILE A 459 7.08 -9.26 14.33
N ALA A 460 6.48 -8.66 15.35
CA ALA A 460 5.59 -9.36 16.27
C ALA A 460 4.36 -9.98 15.59
N LYS A 461 4.07 -9.54 14.36
CA LYS A 461 2.98 -10.02 13.49
C LYS A 461 3.50 -10.85 12.31
N GLN A 462 4.74 -11.32 12.34
CA GLN A 462 5.32 -12.10 11.24
C GLN A 462 4.45 -13.29 10.83
N ALA A 463 3.86 -13.99 11.78
CA ALA A 463 2.97 -15.11 11.47
C ALA A 463 1.73 -14.73 10.66
N GLU A 464 1.23 -13.50 10.82
CA GLU A 464 0.13 -12.96 10.00
C GLU A 464 0.62 -12.67 8.57
N VAL A 465 1.84 -12.15 8.42
CA VAL A 465 2.48 -11.90 7.11
C VAL A 465 2.75 -13.21 6.38
N ASP A 466 3.28 -14.21 7.08
CA ASP A 466 3.52 -15.56 6.52
C ASP A 466 2.21 -16.20 6.06
N ALA A 467 1.12 -15.98 6.80
CA ALA A 467 -0.21 -16.48 6.42
C ALA A 467 -0.74 -15.80 5.14
N MET A 468 -0.42 -14.52 4.89
CA MET A 468 -0.77 -13.85 3.62
C MET A 468 -0.02 -14.48 2.45
N ALA A 469 1.29 -14.75 2.59
CA ALA A 469 2.07 -15.45 1.57
C ALA A 469 1.49 -16.84 1.26
N ALA A 470 1.19 -17.62 2.31
CA ALA A 470 0.58 -18.94 2.17
C ALA A 470 -0.81 -18.90 1.50
N ALA A 471 -1.61 -17.85 1.76
CA ALA A 471 -2.92 -17.67 1.13
C ALA A 471 -2.80 -17.43 -0.38
N ILE A 472 -1.84 -16.60 -0.81
CA ILE A 472 -1.56 -16.34 -2.22
C ILE A 472 -1.06 -17.62 -2.91
N GLU A 473 -0.08 -18.31 -2.33
CA GLU A 473 0.47 -19.56 -2.87
C GLU A 473 -0.62 -20.64 -3.01
N ARG A 474 -1.50 -20.73 -2.04
CA ARG A 474 -2.65 -21.63 -2.11
C ARG A 474 -3.59 -21.23 -3.23
N ALA A 475 -3.94 -19.97 -3.35
CA ALA A 475 -4.83 -19.48 -4.41
C ALA A 475 -4.22 -19.70 -5.81
N ILE A 476 -2.90 -19.61 -5.96
CA ILE A 476 -2.18 -19.96 -7.20
C ILE A 476 -2.30 -21.46 -7.49
N SER A 477 -2.11 -22.32 -6.47
CA SER A 477 -2.21 -23.77 -6.63
C SER A 477 -3.64 -24.25 -6.94
N ASP A 478 -4.63 -23.48 -6.48
CA ASP A 478 -6.06 -23.77 -6.65
C ASP A 478 -6.63 -23.15 -7.97
N LEU A 479 -5.79 -22.59 -8.85
CA LEU A 479 -6.21 -22.10 -10.15
C LEU A 479 -6.74 -23.24 -11.02
N VAL A 480 -7.95 -23.09 -11.53
CA VAL A 480 -8.66 -24.06 -12.36
C VAL A 480 -8.71 -23.59 -13.79
N PHE A 481 -8.20 -24.38 -14.71
CA PHE A 481 -8.34 -24.08 -16.14
C PHE A 481 -9.79 -24.14 -16.61
N LYS A 482 -10.17 -23.24 -17.52
CA LYS A 482 -11.45 -23.31 -18.23
C LYS A 482 -11.55 -24.64 -18.97
N PRO A 483 -12.75 -25.23 -19.06
CA PRO A 483 -12.96 -26.41 -19.92
C PRO A 483 -12.68 -26.04 -21.38
N ALA A 484 -12.20 -27.03 -22.15
CA ALA A 484 -12.07 -26.89 -23.58
C ALA A 484 -13.44 -26.74 -24.27
N ASP A 485 -13.48 -26.06 -25.41
CA ASP A 485 -14.69 -25.93 -26.24
C ASP A 485 -14.88 -27.15 -27.11
N TYR A 486 -15.93 -27.91 -26.85
CA TYR A 486 -16.33 -29.10 -27.60
C TYR A 486 -17.36 -28.83 -28.71
N THR A 487 -17.71 -27.57 -28.97
CA THR A 487 -18.75 -27.22 -29.95
C THR A 487 -18.49 -27.83 -31.34
N ALA A 488 -17.23 -27.82 -31.78
CA ALA A 488 -16.84 -28.40 -33.07
C ALA A 488 -16.96 -29.94 -33.05
N VAL A 489 -16.57 -30.59 -31.96
CA VAL A 489 -16.70 -32.04 -31.78
C VAL A 489 -18.18 -32.44 -31.78
N ASP A 490 -19.01 -31.73 -31.04
CA ASP A 490 -20.44 -32.02 -30.96
C ASP A 490 -21.15 -31.84 -32.32
N ALA A 491 -20.75 -30.81 -33.06
CA ALA A 491 -21.23 -30.61 -34.42
C ALA A 491 -20.78 -31.74 -35.39
N ALA A 492 -19.52 -32.20 -35.25
CA ALA A 492 -19.02 -33.31 -36.08
C ALA A 492 -19.71 -34.64 -35.71
N ILE A 493 -19.92 -34.89 -34.41
CA ILE A 493 -20.71 -36.06 -33.95
C ILE A 493 -22.14 -36.01 -34.49
N ALA A 494 -22.80 -34.85 -34.43
CA ALA A 494 -24.16 -34.69 -34.97
C ALA A 494 -24.20 -34.95 -36.47
N LYS A 495 -23.22 -34.49 -37.25
CA LYS A 495 -23.08 -34.79 -38.67
C LYS A 495 -22.93 -36.30 -38.91
N ALA A 496 -22.06 -36.96 -38.17
CA ALA A 496 -21.82 -38.40 -38.28
C ALA A 496 -23.09 -39.21 -37.98
N ASN A 497 -23.80 -38.85 -36.91
CA ASN A 497 -25.04 -39.53 -36.47
C ASN A 497 -26.22 -39.30 -37.41
N ALA A 498 -26.20 -38.26 -38.24
CA ALA A 498 -27.21 -38.02 -39.26
C ALA A 498 -27.02 -38.88 -40.50
N LEU A 499 -25.90 -39.59 -40.64
CA LEU A 499 -25.62 -40.47 -41.79
C LEU A 499 -26.16 -41.87 -41.52
N ASN A 500 -26.73 -42.51 -42.56
CA ASN A 500 -27.12 -43.89 -42.50
C ASN A 500 -25.96 -44.76 -43.00
N GLU A 501 -25.36 -45.54 -42.07
CA GLU A 501 -24.19 -46.39 -42.39
C GLU A 501 -24.43 -47.38 -43.54
N ASN A 502 -25.69 -47.81 -43.73
CA ASN A 502 -26.05 -48.74 -44.82
C ASN A 502 -25.87 -48.15 -46.20
N ASP A 503 -25.81 -46.83 -46.36
CA ASP A 503 -25.63 -46.10 -47.62
C ASP A 503 -24.16 -46.05 -48.09
N TYR A 504 -23.21 -46.51 -47.25
CA TYR A 504 -21.76 -46.43 -47.49
C TYR A 504 -21.11 -47.80 -47.61
N ILE A 505 -19.99 -47.86 -48.33
CA ILE A 505 -19.23 -49.12 -48.54
C ILE A 505 -18.58 -49.57 -47.23
N ASP A 506 -17.96 -48.64 -46.55
CA ASP A 506 -17.30 -48.83 -45.23
C ASP A 506 -17.58 -47.61 -44.34
N PHE A 507 -18.03 -47.85 -43.10
CA PHE A 507 -18.32 -46.82 -42.08
C PHE A 507 -17.41 -46.96 -40.85
N SER A 508 -16.46 -47.91 -40.86
CA SER A 508 -15.63 -48.25 -39.73
C SER A 508 -14.76 -47.12 -39.24
N ALA A 509 -14.21 -46.30 -40.15
CA ALA A 509 -13.39 -45.12 -39.83
C ALA A 509 -14.18 -44.06 -39.05
N VAL A 510 -15.46 -43.85 -39.41
CA VAL A 510 -16.33 -42.89 -38.67
C VAL A 510 -16.62 -43.41 -37.27
N LYS A 511 -16.93 -44.74 -37.13
CA LYS A 511 -17.14 -45.34 -35.80
C LYS A 511 -15.90 -45.23 -34.93
N ALA A 512 -14.72 -45.53 -35.45
CA ALA A 512 -13.47 -45.41 -34.74
C ALA A 512 -13.16 -43.97 -34.27
N ALA A 513 -13.43 -42.96 -35.15
CA ALA A 513 -13.25 -41.55 -34.80
C ALA A 513 -14.24 -41.11 -33.73
N LEU A 514 -15.48 -41.57 -33.73
CA LEU A 514 -16.46 -41.29 -32.67
C LEU A 514 -16.07 -41.93 -31.32
N GLU A 515 -15.58 -43.17 -31.33
CA GLU A 515 -15.12 -43.88 -30.15
C GLU A 515 -13.85 -43.24 -29.53
N ALA A 516 -13.03 -42.57 -30.35
CA ALA A 516 -11.79 -41.90 -29.92
C ALA A 516 -12.04 -40.55 -29.24
N VAL A 517 -13.26 -40.07 -29.13
CA VAL A 517 -13.58 -38.80 -28.50
C VAL A 517 -13.37 -38.88 -26.97
N VAL A 518 -12.44 -38.10 -26.44
CA VAL A 518 -12.18 -37.97 -25.01
C VAL A 518 -12.76 -36.66 -24.51
N ARG A 519 -13.60 -36.72 -23.48
CA ARG A 519 -14.22 -35.54 -22.82
C ARG A 519 -13.45 -35.13 -21.58
N GLY A 520 -13.68 -33.92 -21.10
CA GLY A 520 -13.14 -33.40 -19.83
C GLY A 520 -11.76 -32.75 -19.95
N LYS A 521 -11.29 -32.46 -21.16
CA LYS A 521 -10.07 -31.69 -21.38
C LYS A 521 -10.29 -30.20 -21.04
N ASN A 522 -9.21 -29.55 -20.69
CA ASN A 522 -9.23 -28.11 -20.41
C ASN A 522 -8.76 -27.28 -21.62
N ILE A 523 -8.85 -25.98 -21.51
CA ILE A 523 -8.57 -25.03 -22.62
C ILE A 523 -7.12 -25.14 -23.14
N THR A 524 -6.14 -25.55 -22.33
CA THR A 524 -4.75 -25.73 -22.77
C THR A 524 -4.59 -26.92 -23.70
N GLU A 525 -5.57 -27.83 -23.71
CA GLU A 525 -5.65 -29.01 -24.55
C GLU A 525 -6.64 -28.81 -25.72
N GLN A 526 -7.05 -27.58 -26.01
CA GLN A 526 -8.03 -27.28 -27.08
C GLN A 526 -7.62 -27.83 -28.42
N PHE A 527 -6.32 -27.82 -28.76
CA PHE A 527 -5.83 -28.37 -30.03
C PHE A 527 -6.12 -29.88 -30.19
N GLU A 528 -6.14 -30.64 -29.08
CA GLU A 528 -6.49 -32.07 -29.11
C GLU A 528 -7.99 -32.24 -29.34
N VAL A 529 -8.81 -31.35 -28.75
CA VAL A 529 -10.26 -31.35 -28.97
C VAL A 529 -10.58 -31.00 -30.41
N ASP A 530 -9.91 -29.99 -30.99
CA ASP A 530 -10.05 -29.63 -32.40
C ASP A 530 -9.61 -30.77 -33.32
N ALA A 531 -8.56 -31.51 -32.96
CA ALA A 531 -8.10 -32.67 -33.72
C ALA A 531 -9.12 -33.81 -33.71
N MET A 532 -9.86 -34.05 -32.60
CA MET A 532 -10.96 -35.02 -32.54
C MET A 532 -12.11 -34.64 -33.50
N ALA A 533 -12.50 -33.35 -33.48
CA ALA A 533 -13.52 -32.84 -34.43
C ALA A 533 -13.07 -33.06 -35.87
N LYS A 534 -11.84 -32.71 -36.20
CA LYS A 534 -11.24 -32.89 -37.50
C LYS A 534 -11.18 -34.37 -37.90
N ALA A 535 -10.82 -35.27 -37.04
CA ALA A 535 -10.76 -36.72 -37.30
C ALA A 535 -12.14 -37.28 -37.70
N ILE A 536 -13.20 -36.84 -37.01
CA ILE A 536 -14.59 -37.23 -37.38
C ILE A 536 -14.96 -36.65 -38.76
N GLU A 537 -14.67 -35.37 -39.03
CA GLU A 537 -14.97 -34.73 -40.28
C GLU A 537 -14.19 -35.36 -41.45
N ASP A 538 -12.91 -35.66 -41.25
CA ASP A 538 -12.07 -36.35 -42.25
C ASP A 538 -12.61 -37.76 -42.56
N ALA A 539 -13.04 -38.50 -41.52
CA ALA A 539 -13.64 -39.81 -41.67
C ALA A 539 -14.98 -39.76 -42.45
N ILE A 540 -15.80 -38.74 -42.15
CA ILE A 540 -17.04 -38.51 -42.92
C ILE A 540 -16.73 -38.16 -44.39
N ALA A 541 -15.73 -37.31 -44.61
CA ALA A 541 -15.35 -36.89 -45.97
C ALA A 541 -14.79 -38.03 -46.83
N ALA A 542 -14.19 -39.04 -46.18
CA ALA A 542 -13.64 -40.24 -46.82
C ALA A 542 -14.71 -41.28 -47.17
N LEU A 543 -15.97 -41.10 -46.74
CA LEU A 543 -17.05 -42.06 -47.00
C LEU A 543 -17.40 -42.19 -48.50
N VAL A 544 -17.43 -43.44 -48.97
CA VAL A 544 -17.84 -43.76 -50.36
C VAL A 544 -19.23 -44.38 -50.33
N LYS A 545 -20.20 -43.75 -51.01
CA LYS A 545 -21.57 -44.27 -51.11
C LYS A 545 -21.59 -45.57 -51.92
N LYS A 546 -22.44 -46.51 -51.54
CA LYS A 546 -22.74 -47.70 -52.35
C LYS A 546 -23.33 -47.27 -53.66
N PRO A 547 -22.94 -47.90 -54.78
CA PRO A 547 -23.58 -47.61 -56.09
C PRO A 547 -25.08 -47.90 -56.03
N SER A 548 -25.93 -46.91 -56.28
CA SER A 548 -27.34 -47.10 -56.43
C SER A 548 -27.55 -47.74 -57.78
N SER A 549 -28.17 -48.94 -57.82
CA SER A 549 -28.60 -49.57 -59.05
C SER A 549 -29.78 -48.81 -59.71
N GLY A 550 -29.46 -47.98 -60.67
CA GLY A 550 -30.51 -47.31 -61.46
C GLY A 550 -30.09 -46.04 -62.21
N GLY A 551 -29.66 -46.15 -63.48
CA GLY A 551 -30.06 -45.36 -64.60
C GLY A 551 -29.47 -43.99 -64.89
N GLY A 552 -28.65 -43.86 -65.91
CA GLY A 552 -28.64 -42.77 -66.90
C GLY A 552 -27.59 -41.66 -66.72
N PRO A 553 -26.87 -41.26 -67.75
CA PRO A 553 -25.83 -40.25 -67.70
C PRO A 553 -26.41 -38.83 -67.53
N SER A 554 -26.16 -38.19 -66.43
CA SER A 554 -26.45 -36.76 -66.27
C SER A 554 -25.27 -35.96 -66.78
N SER A 555 -25.47 -35.10 -67.73
CA SER A 555 -24.55 -34.13 -68.28
C SER A 555 -24.01 -33.23 -67.16
N GLY A 556 -22.68 -33.22 -66.99
CA GLY A 556 -22.00 -32.36 -66.03
C GLY A 556 -22.20 -30.90 -66.38
N VAL A 557 -22.85 -30.17 -65.50
CA VAL A 557 -22.80 -28.69 -65.49
C VAL A 557 -21.43 -28.29 -64.99
N PHE A 558 -20.61 -27.75 -65.88
CA PHE A 558 -19.27 -27.21 -65.54
C PHE A 558 -19.48 -25.85 -64.90
N PHE A 559 -19.26 -25.74 -63.58
CA PHE A 559 -19.21 -24.45 -62.87
C PHE A 559 -17.80 -23.87 -63.01
N PRO A 560 -17.64 -22.65 -63.60
CA PRO A 560 -16.32 -22.03 -63.70
C PRO A 560 -15.77 -21.75 -62.31
N SER A 561 -14.52 -22.15 -62.04
CA SER A 561 -13.75 -21.80 -60.83
C SER A 561 -12.84 -20.61 -61.11
N TYR A 562 -12.67 -19.77 -60.12
CA TYR A 562 -11.88 -18.52 -60.18
C TYR A 562 -10.71 -18.58 -59.24
N PRO A 563 -9.54 -17.99 -59.58
CA PRO A 563 -8.34 -18.00 -58.73
C PRO A 563 -8.52 -17.19 -57.44
N VAL A 564 -7.98 -17.73 -56.35
CA VAL A 564 -7.78 -17.06 -55.06
C VAL A 564 -6.27 -16.84 -54.89
N THR A 565 -5.83 -15.61 -55.02
CA THR A 565 -4.43 -15.23 -54.97
C THR A 565 -4.07 -14.75 -53.54
N ILE A 566 -3.02 -15.31 -52.97
CA ILE A 566 -2.44 -14.86 -51.68
C ILE A 566 -1.15 -14.09 -51.95
N PRO A 567 -0.68 -13.21 -51.01
CA PRO A 567 0.61 -12.51 -51.11
C PRO A 567 1.74 -13.50 -51.30
N GLY A 568 2.70 -13.19 -52.16
CA GLY A 568 3.86 -14.05 -52.42
C GLY A 568 4.80 -14.21 -51.25
N LYS A 569 4.89 -13.19 -50.39
CA LYS A 569 5.62 -13.20 -49.12
C LYS A 569 5.00 -12.13 -48.21
N THR A 570 4.62 -12.53 -47.01
CA THR A 570 4.22 -11.60 -45.95
C THR A 570 5.35 -11.51 -44.94
N GLU A 571 5.71 -10.29 -44.50
CA GLU A 571 6.66 -10.08 -43.40
C GLU A 571 5.94 -10.21 -42.06
N ASN A 572 6.54 -10.87 -41.09
CA ASN A 572 6.05 -11.01 -39.71
C ASN A 572 4.77 -11.82 -39.54
N GLY A 573 4.46 -12.72 -40.46
CA GLY A 573 3.33 -13.64 -40.39
C GLY A 573 3.08 -14.41 -41.67
N THR A 574 2.17 -15.34 -41.62
CA THR A 574 1.80 -16.19 -42.76
C THR A 574 0.30 -16.13 -43.04
N VAL A 575 -0.06 -16.21 -44.35
CA VAL A 575 -1.45 -16.29 -44.82
C VAL A 575 -1.61 -17.53 -45.66
N THR A 576 -2.67 -18.30 -45.39
CA THR A 576 -3.02 -19.49 -46.17
C THR A 576 -4.52 -19.48 -46.51
N VAL A 577 -4.93 -20.21 -47.55
CA VAL A 577 -6.32 -20.30 -47.96
C VAL A 577 -6.74 -21.76 -48.10
N SER A 578 -8.03 -22.03 -47.87
CA SER A 578 -8.62 -23.37 -47.99
C SER A 578 -8.56 -23.92 -49.42
N THR A 579 -8.52 -23.06 -50.41
CA THR A 579 -8.42 -23.45 -51.82
C THR A 579 -7.81 -22.32 -52.66
N LYS A 580 -7.01 -22.67 -53.68
CA LYS A 580 -6.44 -21.72 -54.66
C LYS A 580 -7.38 -21.39 -55.81
N ASN A 581 -8.48 -22.15 -55.99
CA ASN A 581 -9.52 -21.92 -56.98
C ASN A 581 -10.86 -22.25 -56.33
N ALA A 582 -11.85 -21.38 -56.50
CA ALA A 582 -13.17 -21.55 -55.91
C ALA A 582 -14.28 -21.18 -56.93
N THR A 583 -15.43 -21.85 -56.88
CA THR A 583 -16.58 -21.50 -57.67
C THR A 583 -17.33 -20.31 -57.06
N SER A 584 -17.96 -19.50 -57.90
CA SER A 584 -18.80 -18.39 -57.44
C SER A 584 -19.86 -18.88 -56.44
N GLY A 585 -20.04 -18.14 -55.32
CA GLY A 585 -20.95 -18.48 -54.23
C GLY A 585 -20.39 -19.44 -53.20
N SER A 586 -19.22 -20.08 -53.42
CA SER A 586 -18.59 -20.93 -52.41
C SER A 586 -17.88 -20.10 -51.32
N THR A 587 -17.79 -20.66 -50.15
CA THR A 587 -17.07 -20.02 -49.01
C THR A 587 -15.58 -20.39 -49.06
N VAL A 588 -14.71 -19.39 -49.02
CA VAL A 588 -13.27 -19.54 -48.92
C VAL A 588 -12.83 -19.12 -47.53
N THR A 589 -11.99 -19.94 -46.89
CA THR A 589 -11.42 -19.63 -45.59
C THR A 589 -9.98 -19.14 -45.74
N ILE A 590 -9.65 -18.03 -45.11
CA ILE A 590 -8.29 -17.49 -44.96
C ILE A 590 -7.84 -17.83 -43.55
N THR A 591 -6.63 -18.35 -43.41
CA THR A 591 -5.99 -18.54 -42.12
C THR A 591 -4.76 -17.64 -42.05
N VAL A 592 -4.74 -16.80 -41.03
CA VAL A 592 -3.68 -15.82 -40.76
C VAL A 592 -2.95 -16.24 -39.48
N LYS A 593 -1.63 -16.34 -39.53
CA LYS A 593 -0.80 -16.67 -38.39
C LYS A 593 0.32 -15.61 -38.26
N PRO A 594 0.17 -14.64 -37.35
CA PRO A 594 1.27 -13.74 -37.02
C PRO A 594 2.46 -14.50 -36.43
N ASP A 595 3.67 -14.01 -36.65
CA ASP A 595 4.86 -14.49 -36.00
C ASP A 595 4.90 -14.04 -34.53
N ASP A 596 5.74 -14.66 -33.69
CA ASP A 596 5.86 -14.32 -32.27
C ASP A 596 6.22 -12.84 -32.09
N GLY A 597 5.48 -12.16 -31.22
CA GLY A 597 5.62 -10.71 -30.99
C GLY A 597 4.90 -9.80 -31.99
N PHE A 598 4.14 -10.36 -32.96
CA PHE A 598 3.36 -9.60 -33.94
C PHE A 598 1.85 -9.90 -33.84
N LYS A 599 1.03 -8.99 -34.38
CA LYS A 599 -0.42 -9.16 -34.54
C LYS A 599 -0.83 -8.76 -35.94
N LEU A 600 -1.97 -9.29 -36.36
CA LEU A 600 -2.59 -8.84 -37.61
C LEU A 600 -3.00 -7.38 -37.46
N ASP A 601 -2.63 -6.55 -38.43
CA ASP A 601 -3.01 -5.14 -38.52
C ASP A 601 -4.13 -4.95 -39.53
N GLU A 602 -3.94 -5.48 -40.74
CA GLU A 602 -4.90 -5.36 -41.82
C GLU A 602 -5.09 -6.69 -42.56
N LEU A 603 -6.30 -7.03 -42.95
CA LEU A 603 -6.64 -8.14 -43.84
C LEU A 603 -7.75 -7.71 -44.79
N THR A 604 -7.46 -7.66 -46.09
CA THR A 604 -8.41 -7.31 -47.12
C THR A 604 -8.47 -8.36 -48.21
N VAL A 605 -9.63 -8.52 -48.82
CA VAL A 605 -9.85 -9.35 -50.02
C VAL A 605 -10.52 -8.49 -51.07
N ILE A 606 -9.87 -8.34 -52.23
CA ILE A 606 -10.38 -7.50 -53.33
C ILE A 606 -10.73 -8.35 -54.56
N ASP A 607 -11.81 -7.97 -55.23
CA ASP A 607 -12.21 -8.59 -56.52
C ASP A 607 -11.39 -8.02 -57.68
N LYS A 608 -11.63 -8.52 -58.91
CA LYS A 608 -10.96 -8.05 -60.15
C LYS A 608 -11.19 -6.56 -60.45
N ASN A 609 -12.21 -5.94 -59.88
CA ASN A 609 -12.57 -4.53 -60.09
C ASN A 609 -12.04 -3.62 -58.98
N GLY A 610 -11.33 -4.19 -57.98
CA GLY A 610 -10.80 -3.45 -56.83
C GLY A 610 -11.84 -3.28 -55.71
N ASN A 611 -13.00 -3.92 -55.77
CA ASN A 611 -13.97 -3.85 -54.66
C ASN A 611 -13.56 -4.80 -53.54
N GLU A 612 -13.59 -4.29 -52.30
CA GLU A 612 -13.32 -5.07 -51.11
C GLU A 612 -14.51 -5.98 -50.76
N LEU A 613 -14.22 -7.24 -50.47
CA LEU A 613 -15.21 -8.23 -50.07
C LEU A 613 -15.35 -8.27 -48.54
N LYS A 614 -16.58 -8.42 -48.11
CA LYS A 614 -16.90 -8.54 -46.68
C LYS A 614 -16.29 -9.83 -46.09
N LEU A 615 -15.41 -9.66 -45.13
CA LEU A 615 -14.86 -10.75 -44.33
C LEU A 615 -15.72 -11.02 -43.10
N THR A 616 -15.85 -12.29 -42.74
CA THR A 616 -16.44 -12.73 -41.48
C THR A 616 -15.34 -13.35 -40.66
N ASP A 617 -15.02 -12.73 -39.51
CA ASP A 617 -14.08 -13.28 -38.53
C ASP A 617 -14.70 -14.52 -37.86
N LYS A 618 -13.93 -15.61 -37.81
CA LYS A 618 -14.29 -16.90 -37.20
C LYS A 618 -13.48 -17.19 -35.96
N GLY A 619 -12.67 -16.21 -35.50
CA GLY A 619 -11.74 -16.38 -34.38
C GLY A 619 -10.48 -17.19 -34.77
N ASN A 620 -9.48 -17.17 -33.87
CA ASN A 620 -8.22 -17.91 -34.01
C ASN A 620 -7.49 -17.67 -35.34
N GLY A 621 -7.53 -16.42 -35.86
CA GLY A 621 -6.88 -16.04 -37.10
C GLY A 621 -7.55 -16.60 -38.35
N LYS A 622 -8.80 -17.07 -38.29
CA LYS A 622 -9.57 -17.56 -39.42
C LYS A 622 -10.65 -16.55 -39.87
N TYR A 623 -10.68 -16.26 -41.16
CA TYR A 623 -11.63 -15.36 -41.80
C TYR A 623 -12.27 -16.06 -42.97
N THR A 624 -13.53 -15.77 -43.25
CA THR A 624 -14.24 -16.34 -44.41
C THR A 624 -14.85 -15.26 -45.28
N PHE A 625 -14.90 -15.53 -46.60
CA PHE A 625 -15.62 -14.71 -47.54
C PHE A 625 -16.35 -15.60 -48.57
N THR A 626 -17.36 -15.04 -49.25
CA THR A 626 -18.06 -15.70 -50.34
C THR A 626 -17.38 -15.34 -51.64
N MET A 627 -17.02 -16.36 -52.44
CA MET A 627 -16.30 -16.20 -53.71
C MET A 627 -17.18 -15.49 -54.75
N PRO A 628 -16.76 -14.35 -55.33
CA PRO A 628 -17.45 -13.72 -56.43
C PRO A 628 -17.25 -14.49 -57.74
N ALA A 629 -17.98 -14.11 -58.81
CA ALA A 629 -17.76 -14.64 -60.14
C ALA A 629 -16.54 -14.04 -60.85
N SER A 630 -15.42 -13.89 -60.10
CA SER A 630 -14.15 -13.32 -60.56
C SER A 630 -12.99 -13.79 -59.70
N LYS A 631 -11.75 -13.61 -60.17
CA LYS A 631 -10.55 -13.77 -59.33
C LYS A 631 -10.61 -12.82 -58.15
N VAL A 632 -9.99 -13.23 -57.05
CA VAL A 632 -9.76 -12.39 -55.86
C VAL A 632 -8.29 -12.38 -55.48
N GLU A 633 -7.88 -11.27 -54.81
CA GLU A 633 -6.56 -11.07 -54.27
C GLU A 633 -6.66 -10.75 -52.77
N ILE A 634 -5.85 -11.40 -51.96
CA ILE A 634 -5.83 -11.25 -50.49
C ILE A 634 -4.60 -10.46 -50.14
N ASN A 635 -4.75 -9.41 -49.32
CA ASN A 635 -3.65 -8.64 -48.74
C ASN A 635 -3.72 -8.73 -47.20
N ALA A 636 -2.55 -8.83 -46.56
CA ALA A 636 -2.45 -8.85 -45.11
C ALA A 636 -1.19 -8.11 -44.66
N ALA A 637 -1.31 -7.35 -43.58
CA ALA A 637 -0.21 -6.66 -42.89
C ALA A 637 -0.15 -7.07 -41.44
N PHE A 638 1.09 -7.15 -40.89
CA PHE A 638 1.33 -7.51 -39.51
C PHE A 638 2.18 -6.41 -38.82
N VAL A 639 1.79 -6.02 -37.60
CA VAL A 639 2.52 -5.03 -36.79
C VAL A 639 3.01 -5.66 -35.50
N LYS A 640 4.09 -5.13 -34.97
CA LYS A 640 4.64 -5.57 -33.70
C LYS A 640 3.60 -5.33 -32.58
N LYS A 641 3.37 -6.32 -31.75
CA LYS A 641 2.59 -6.12 -30.52
C LYS A 641 3.30 -5.07 -29.67
N VAL A 642 2.64 -3.97 -29.36
CA VAL A 642 3.08 -3.07 -28.31
C VAL A 642 2.72 -3.81 -27.01
N GLU A 643 3.70 -4.36 -26.32
CA GLU A 643 3.54 -4.79 -24.95
C GLU A 643 3.32 -3.52 -24.15
N ILE A 644 2.08 -3.17 -23.90
CA ILE A 644 1.73 -2.31 -22.76
C ILE A 644 1.91 -3.24 -21.57
N SER A 645 3.09 -3.15 -20.94
CA SER A 645 3.32 -3.76 -19.63
C SER A 645 2.27 -3.17 -18.68
N PRO A 646 1.35 -3.94 -18.11
CA PRO A 646 0.34 -3.41 -17.20
C PRO A 646 0.92 -3.03 -15.83
N PHE A 647 2.21 -3.14 -15.60
CA PHE A 647 2.88 -2.84 -14.34
C PHE A 647 4.36 -2.47 -14.57
N SER A 648 4.60 -1.34 -15.25
CA SER A 648 5.86 -0.64 -15.11
C SER A 648 5.54 0.74 -14.56
N ASP A 649 5.45 0.84 -13.28
CA ASP A 649 5.94 1.89 -12.39
C ASP A 649 5.30 1.73 -11.01
N VAL A 650 5.45 0.56 -10.40
CA VAL A 650 5.81 0.57 -9.01
C VAL A 650 7.34 0.56 -9.07
N SER A 651 7.94 1.74 -9.05
CA SER A 651 9.29 1.84 -8.57
C SER A 651 9.22 1.19 -7.18
N THR A 652 9.63 -0.05 -7.08
CA THR A 652 10.29 -0.52 -5.91
C THR A 652 11.50 0.41 -5.78
N SER A 653 11.29 1.58 -5.16
CA SER A 653 12.29 2.08 -4.29
C SER A 653 12.40 0.96 -3.24
N ALA A 654 13.19 -0.06 -3.57
CA ALA A 654 13.90 -0.82 -2.62
C ALA A 654 14.66 0.26 -1.85
N TYR A 655 14.05 0.79 -0.80
CA TYR A 655 14.80 1.33 0.30
C TYR A 655 15.57 0.14 0.82
N TYR A 656 16.74 -0.09 0.20
CA TYR A 656 17.86 -0.60 0.93
C TYR A 656 17.99 0.39 2.09
N TYR A 657 17.38 0.05 3.22
CA TYR A 657 17.94 0.43 4.47
C TYR A 657 19.35 -0.15 4.43
N GLU A 658 20.33 0.69 4.10
CA GLU A 658 21.63 0.45 4.66
C GLU A 658 21.33 0.33 6.14
N ALA A 659 21.34 -0.92 6.62
CA ALA A 659 21.39 -1.21 8.02
C ALA A 659 22.47 -0.26 8.54
N VAL A 660 22.05 0.68 9.38
CA VAL A 660 23.00 1.58 10.03
C VAL A 660 24.04 0.64 10.58
N LYS A 661 25.18 0.55 9.90
CA LYS A 661 26.31 -0.16 10.44
C LYS A 661 26.66 0.61 11.70
N TRP A 662 26.34 0.01 12.81
CA TRP A 662 26.70 0.42 14.15
C TRP A 662 28.20 0.74 14.21
#